data_ffd2e3022121804d2cdc0e9677bc8d55
#
_entry.id   ffd2e3022121804d2cdc0e9677bc8d55
#
_cell.length_a   1.000
_cell.length_b   1.000
_cell.length_c   1.000
_cell.angle_alpha   90.00
_cell.angle_beta   90.00
_cell.angle_gamma   90.00
#
_symmetry.space_group_name_H-M   'P 1'
#
loop_
_entity.id
_entity.type
_entity.pdbx_description
1 polymer ?
#
loop_
_entity_poly.entity_id
_entity_poly.type
_entity_poly.pdbx_seq_one_letter_code
_entity_poly.pdbx_strand_id
1 'polypeptide(L)'
;MTDYNRKPKSRAAALLALPTLLIGLLPACDPGPTGQSTDQSPGISTNTPPTPIAAPPVDTNAVFALNDEQIQFDKTVFANEVDAQAYESTFVALWDRLRSMDPFKVFRQFPFIKLNLPLPGKWTSLPLGIEGIRLAKLSGDPTMLDHPSYLAVLNQLEADGWRVAQTEWHHTEFRPGSDGRAPRSIISFEIHATNQAKERRVAIKGQLDLTWTDKKTNTGLRIPDTIQIVDTTITDYTGQPAFVQMLQVDTTQLDAKLYPRVSPVIVNDLNKDGQPELILAGSNLVYRKEGDNFQHIPFLDHPVIPLGEAGILADFDGDGEADFISTGKEDGLLRIWHANGNGQFTTEPRTLLQTKFDNPHTMTTGDVDLDGDLDLFVGQWKEPYLKGSMPTPYYDANDGYPDALLINDGKGNFTDGTKNAGLEAKRNRRTYSASFADLDGDNDLDLFCVCDFSGIDVYRNDSKGKFTDVTDNWVKQRHGFGMAHTVADFNGDGALDVYMVGMSSTTARRLDRLNLGRDGFEKYDAMRAPMTYGNRLYFGSSNGLQQPALSDDVARTGWSWGTGSADFDNDGDLDLYVANGHLSGNSALDYCTRFWCHDVYTGTSKPNQTLDTFFSGKLSGLGSNYSWNGFEHNHLFLNKQNSGFHNVAFLLGTAFEFDARAVVTADIDVDGLNDLLVVQYDSHAKQQRLFVMKNQMPAKGNWIGLHITDSAGQPANGATVQLFAGKRRDIVQLVTGDSFTAQHPSTAHFGLGENGSVDKLVIRWPSGKTKTLDQPATGKYHTVTP
;
A
#
# COMPACT_ATOMS: atom_id res chain seq x y z
N MET A 1 -18.96 22.49 0.28
CA MET A 1 -20.05 21.57 0.70
C MET A 1 -20.75 21.12 -0.56
N THR A 2 -20.25 20.09 -1.20
CA THR A 2 -20.87 19.49 -2.39
C THR A 2 -20.97 18.00 -2.15
N ASP A 3 -22.20 17.55 -2.27
CA ASP A 3 -22.74 16.22 -2.06
C ASP A 3 -21.84 15.06 -2.52
N TYR A 4 -21.29 14.33 -1.58
CA TYR A 4 -20.67 13.02 -1.79
C TYR A 4 -21.70 11.86 -1.90
N ASN A 5 -22.99 12.20 -2.02
CA ASN A 5 -24.11 11.26 -2.16
C ASN A 5 -24.92 11.55 -3.41
N ARG A 6 -24.36 11.41 -4.60
CA ARG A 6 -25.17 11.27 -5.82
C ARG A 6 -25.12 9.83 -6.30
N LYS A 7 -26.12 9.08 -5.88
CA LYS A 7 -26.53 7.82 -6.53
C LYS A 7 -26.87 8.10 -8.01
N PRO A 8 -26.46 7.24 -8.95
CA PRO A 8 -26.97 7.33 -10.31
C PRO A 8 -28.46 7.00 -10.31
N LYS A 9 -29.24 7.88 -10.90
CA LYS A 9 -30.68 7.66 -11.12
C LYS A 9 -30.88 6.52 -12.11
N SER A 10 -31.51 5.44 -11.64
CA SER A 10 -32.03 4.36 -12.45
C SER A 10 -33.00 4.89 -13.48
N ARG A 11 -32.76 4.62 -14.77
CA ARG A 11 -33.84 4.55 -15.76
C ARG A 11 -34.15 3.07 -15.98
N ALA A 12 -35.30 2.67 -15.42
CA ALA A 12 -35.96 1.43 -15.77
C ALA A 12 -36.69 1.61 -17.08
N ALA A 13 -36.47 0.71 -18.03
CA ALA A 13 -37.49 0.30 -19.00
C ALA A 13 -37.12 -1.07 -19.58
N ALA A 14 -37.85 -2.03 -19.14
CA ALA A 14 -38.35 -3.27 -19.71
C ALA A 14 -37.93 -3.66 -21.13
N LEU A 15 -37.49 -4.91 -21.37
CA LEU A 15 -38.24 -5.99 -22.03
C LEU A 15 -37.36 -7.22 -22.28
N LEU A 16 -37.82 -8.32 -21.78
CA LEU A 16 -37.75 -9.73 -22.16
C LEU A 16 -37.08 -10.09 -23.50
N ALA A 17 -36.12 -11.05 -23.46
CA ALA A 17 -36.18 -12.39 -24.12
C ALA A 17 -34.81 -12.95 -24.35
N LEU A 18 -34.57 -14.14 -23.87
CA LEU A 18 -33.54 -15.13 -24.27
C LEU A 18 -33.88 -15.70 -25.66
N PRO A 19 -33.07 -16.55 -26.31
CA PRO A 19 -31.67 -16.96 -26.08
C PRO A 19 -30.81 -17.12 -27.37
N THR A 20 -29.62 -17.64 -27.22
CA THR A 20 -28.83 -18.49 -28.13
C THR A 20 -27.64 -17.88 -28.89
N LEU A 21 -26.48 -18.43 -28.57
CA LEU A 21 -25.31 -18.79 -29.43
C LEU A 21 -25.01 -17.92 -30.64
N LEU A 22 -23.80 -17.42 -30.74
CA LEU A 22 -22.90 -17.75 -31.87
C LEU A 22 -21.48 -17.20 -31.64
N ILE A 23 -20.55 -18.12 -31.77
CA ILE A 23 -19.11 -17.95 -32.07
C ILE A 23 -18.99 -17.22 -33.41
N GLY A 24 -18.08 -16.29 -33.55
CA GLY A 24 -17.71 -15.88 -34.90
C GLY A 24 -16.94 -14.60 -35.06
N LEU A 25 -15.61 -14.74 -35.22
CA LEU A 25 -14.79 -14.11 -36.27
C LEU A 25 -14.57 -12.59 -36.30
N LEU A 26 -13.31 -12.25 -36.11
CA LEU A 26 -12.65 -11.02 -36.56
C LEU A 26 -12.84 -10.80 -38.09
N PRO A 27 -13.00 -9.58 -38.57
CA PRO A 27 -12.86 -9.31 -39.99
C PRO A 27 -11.40 -9.03 -40.38
N ALA A 28 -10.93 -9.80 -41.33
CA ALA A 28 -9.71 -9.55 -42.09
C ALA A 28 -9.89 -8.32 -42.98
N CYS A 29 -8.86 -7.49 -43.07
CA CYS A 29 -8.75 -6.45 -44.08
C CYS A 29 -8.29 -7.07 -45.41
N ASP A 30 -9.03 -6.77 -46.47
CA ASP A 30 -8.76 -7.15 -47.87
C ASP A 30 -7.87 -6.08 -48.51
N PRO A 31 -6.89 -6.45 -49.36
CA PRO A 31 -6.01 -5.48 -50.04
C PRO A 31 -6.54 -5.15 -51.44
N GLY A 32 -6.60 -3.90 -51.79
CA GLY A 32 -6.87 -3.40 -53.17
C GLY A 32 -5.60 -2.80 -53.81
N PRO A 33 -5.58 -2.51 -55.10
CA PRO A 33 -4.69 -3.21 -56.04
C PRO A 33 -3.43 -2.43 -56.50
N THR A 34 -2.51 -3.21 -57.03
CA THR A 34 -1.20 -3.03 -57.66
C THR A 34 -1.01 -1.82 -58.56
N GLY A 35 0.13 -1.13 -58.35
CA GLY A 35 0.82 -0.35 -59.37
C GLY A 35 2.27 -0.82 -59.48
N GLN A 36 2.66 -1.32 -60.67
CA GLN A 36 4.01 -1.77 -60.97
C GLN A 36 4.98 -0.61 -61.14
N SER A 37 6.17 -0.71 -60.57
CA SER A 37 7.38 -0.15 -61.14
C SER A 37 8.57 -1.04 -60.80
N THR A 38 9.26 -1.44 -61.84
CA THR A 38 10.50 -2.23 -61.86
C THR A 38 11.67 -1.37 -61.42
N ASP A 39 12.49 -1.87 -60.46
CA ASP A 39 13.94 -1.66 -60.54
C ASP A 39 14.70 -2.78 -59.79
N GLN A 40 15.76 -3.24 -60.42
CA GLN A 40 16.61 -4.34 -59.98
C GLN A 40 17.78 -3.81 -59.15
N SER A 41 18.05 -4.41 -57.99
CA SER A 41 19.40 -4.49 -57.42
C SER A 41 19.52 -5.58 -56.30
N PRO A 42 20.70 -6.06 -55.96
CA PRO A 42 20.94 -7.51 -55.74
C PRO A 42 20.88 -7.96 -54.30
N GLY A 43 20.61 -9.23 -54.16
CA GLY A 43 20.50 -10.11 -53.04
C GLY A 43 21.09 -9.74 -51.68
N ILE A 44 20.20 -9.66 -50.66
CA ILE A 44 20.54 -9.88 -49.26
C ILE A 44 19.77 -11.11 -48.81
N SER A 45 20.51 -12.08 -48.26
CA SER A 45 20.00 -13.33 -47.68
C SER A 45 18.93 -13.04 -46.60
N THR A 46 17.69 -13.40 -46.86
CA THR A 46 16.61 -13.33 -45.88
C THR A 46 16.72 -14.51 -44.93
N ASN A 47 17.25 -14.28 -43.74
CA ASN A 47 17.00 -15.14 -42.59
C ASN A 47 15.52 -15.00 -42.25
N THR A 48 14.72 -15.98 -42.60
CA THR A 48 13.35 -16.14 -42.16
C THR A 48 13.37 -16.29 -40.62
N PRO A 49 12.60 -15.48 -39.84
CA PRO A 49 12.49 -15.71 -38.42
C PRO A 49 11.96 -17.14 -38.16
N PRO A 50 12.44 -17.85 -37.14
CA PRO A 50 11.95 -19.17 -36.84
C PRO A 50 10.44 -19.08 -36.57
N THR A 51 9.66 -19.92 -37.19
CA THR A 51 8.23 -20.11 -36.94
C THR A 51 8.04 -20.32 -35.46
N PRO A 52 7.14 -19.59 -34.77
CA PRO A 52 6.87 -19.83 -33.36
C PRO A 52 6.49 -21.31 -33.20
N ILE A 53 7.25 -22.04 -32.38
CA ILE A 53 6.89 -23.40 -32.02
C ILE A 53 5.55 -23.29 -31.28
N ALA A 54 4.50 -23.86 -31.83
CA ALA A 54 3.20 -23.89 -31.17
C ALA A 54 3.38 -24.54 -29.79
N ALA A 55 2.89 -23.87 -28.75
CA ALA A 55 2.92 -24.43 -27.41
C ALA A 55 2.24 -25.82 -27.44
N PRO A 56 2.78 -26.81 -26.73
CA PRO A 56 2.17 -28.13 -26.69
C PRO A 56 0.71 -28.02 -26.19
N PRO A 57 -0.22 -28.83 -26.73
CA PRO A 57 -1.60 -28.78 -26.32
C PRO A 57 -1.72 -29.04 -24.80
N VAL A 58 -2.57 -28.23 -24.13
CA VAL A 58 -2.82 -28.38 -22.68
C VAL A 58 -3.39 -29.76 -22.40
N ASP A 59 -2.82 -30.46 -21.45
CA ASP A 59 -3.38 -31.71 -20.95
C ASP A 59 -4.60 -31.43 -20.06
N THR A 60 -5.78 -31.46 -20.66
CA THR A 60 -7.05 -31.23 -19.95
C THR A 60 -7.31 -32.26 -18.85
N ASN A 61 -6.80 -33.47 -18.97
CA ASN A 61 -6.95 -34.48 -17.92
C ASN A 61 -6.14 -34.14 -16.68
N ALA A 62 -4.94 -33.55 -16.86
CA ALA A 62 -4.13 -33.06 -15.76
C ALA A 62 -4.80 -31.88 -15.04
N VAL A 63 -5.47 -30.98 -15.77
CA VAL A 63 -6.26 -29.88 -15.16
C VAL A 63 -7.44 -30.43 -14.35
N PHE A 64 -8.16 -31.44 -14.87
CA PHE A 64 -9.24 -32.12 -14.10
C PHE A 64 -8.70 -32.81 -12.85
N ALA A 65 -7.55 -33.49 -12.95
CA ALA A 65 -6.93 -34.15 -11.80
C ALA A 65 -6.58 -33.18 -10.68
N LEU A 66 -6.05 -31.98 -11.01
CA LEU A 66 -5.80 -30.90 -10.03
C LEU A 66 -7.10 -30.43 -9.35
N ASN A 67 -8.20 -30.29 -10.11
CA ASN A 67 -9.50 -29.92 -9.52
C ASN A 67 -10.01 -31.01 -8.58
N ASP A 68 -9.91 -32.27 -8.97
CA ASP A 68 -10.36 -33.42 -8.15
C ASP A 68 -9.51 -33.52 -6.86
N GLU A 69 -8.21 -33.30 -6.96
CA GLU A 69 -7.31 -33.28 -5.79
C GLU A 69 -7.74 -32.18 -4.80
N GLN A 70 -8.00 -30.96 -5.28
CA GLN A 70 -8.45 -29.87 -4.40
C GLN A 70 -9.78 -30.20 -3.72
N ILE A 71 -10.75 -30.75 -4.47
CA ILE A 71 -12.04 -31.18 -3.91
C ILE A 71 -11.86 -32.28 -2.83
N GLN A 72 -10.85 -33.12 -2.96
CA GLN A 72 -10.55 -34.14 -1.93
C GLN A 72 -9.95 -33.47 -0.68
N PHE A 73 -9.01 -32.49 -0.82
CA PHE A 73 -8.51 -31.76 0.32
C PHE A 73 -9.60 -30.95 1.03
N ASP A 74 -10.53 -30.35 0.30
CA ASP A 74 -11.68 -29.63 0.86
C ASP A 74 -12.58 -30.55 1.71
N LYS A 75 -12.72 -31.84 1.31
CA LYS A 75 -13.52 -32.83 2.04
C LYS A 75 -12.79 -33.48 3.21
N THR A 76 -11.47 -33.34 3.28
CA THR A 76 -10.63 -34.06 4.27
C THR A 76 -9.84 -33.04 5.12
N VAL A 77 -8.68 -32.64 4.68
CA VAL A 77 -7.75 -31.78 5.43
C VAL A 77 -8.38 -30.43 5.77
N PHE A 78 -9.07 -29.80 4.82
CA PHE A 78 -9.66 -28.47 4.98
C PHE A 78 -11.16 -28.47 5.25
N ALA A 79 -11.76 -29.63 5.61
CA ALA A 79 -13.21 -29.74 5.83
C ALA A 79 -13.73 -28.73 6.88
N ASN A 80 -13.00 -28.48 7.95
CA ASN A 80 -13.37 -27.49 8.98
C ASN A 80 -13.29 -26.05 8.47
N GLU A 81 -12.39 -25.75 7.53
CA GLU A 81 -12.34 -24.43 6.90
C GLU A 81 -13.48 -24.23 5.91
N VAL A 82 -13.83 -25.26 5.13
CA VAL A 82 -15.01 -25.24 4.24
C VAL A 82 -16.29 -25.03 5.04
N ASP A 83 -16.40 -25.70 6.21
CA ASP A 83 -17.52 -25.44 7.13
C ASP A 83 -17.49 -24.01 7.68
N ALA A 84 -16.34 -23.49 8.09
CA ALA A 84 -16.17 -22.09 8.54
C ALA A 84 -16.70 -21.11 7.50
N GLN A 85 -16.37 -21.30 6.22
CA GLN A 85 -16.86 -20.43 5.13
C GLN A 85 -18.39 -20.47 4.97
N ALA A 86 -19.01 -21.62 5.24
CA ALA A 86 -20.47 -21.72 5.21
C ALA A 86 -21.15 -20.86 6.30
N TYR A 87 -20.46 -20.59 7.42
CA TYR A 87 -20.89 -19.63 8.44
C TYR A 87 -20.51 -18.20 8.09
N GLU A 88 -19.29 -17.98 7.56
CA GLU A 88 -18.78 -16.71 7.06
C GLU A 88 -19.72 -16.07 6.04
N SER A 89 -20.33 -16.88 5.17
CA SER A 89 -21.26 -16.43 4.13
C SER A 89 -22.42 -15.57 4.64
N THR A 90 -22.79 -15.72 5.94
CA THR A 90 -23.82 -14.87 6.58
C THR A 90 -23.32 -13.42 6.73
N PHE A 91 -22.06 -13.22 7.10
CA PHE A 91 -21.49 -11.90 7.26
C PHE A 91 -21.01 -11.30 5.94
N VAL A 92 -20.57 -12.11 4.98
CA VAL A 92 -20.34 -11.67 3.58
C VAL A 92 -21.64 -11.09 3.00
N ALA A 93 -22.74 -11.81 3.10
CA ALA A 93 -24.04 -11.32 2.62
C ALA A 93 -24.54 -10.08 3.39
N LEU A 94 -24.23 -9.95 4.68
CA LEU A 94 -24.49 -8.75 5.46
C LEU A 94 -23.69 -7.57 4.91
N TRP A 95 -22.37 -7.74 4.74
CA TRP A 95 -21.46 -6.70 4.27
C TRP A 95 -21.81 -6.21 2.86
N ASP A 96 -22.04 -7.12 1.91
CA ASP A 96 -22.47 -6.79 0.55
C ASP A 96 -23.75 -5.95 0.52
N ARG A 97 -24.70 -6.29 1.39
CA ARG A 97 -25.96 -5.54 1.50
C ARG A 97 -25.78 -4.17 2.16
N LEU A 98 -24.92 -4.08 3.20
CA LEU A 98 -24.61 -2.80 3.87
C LEU A 98 -23.96 -1.79 2.91
N ARG A 99 -23.13 -2.28 1.97
CA ARG A 99 -22.49 -1.46 0.95
C ARG A 99 -23.44 -1.01 -0.18
N SER A 100 -24.46 -1.79 -0.47
CA SER A 100 -25.35 -1.57 -1.64
C SER A 100 -26.72 -0.99 -1.29
N MET A 101 -27.13 -1.02 -0.02
CA MET A 101 -28.46 -0.65 0.43
C MET A 101 -28.39 0.30 1.63
N ASP A 102 -29.55 0.79 2.08
CA ASP A 102 -29.65 1.54 3.34
C ASP A 102 -29.22 0.66 4.53
N PRO A 103 -28.19 1.04 5.30
CA PRO A 103 -27.64 0.20 6.35
C PRO A 103 -28.64 -0.08 7.49
N PHE A 104 -29.47 0.88 7.90
CA PHE A 104 -30.47 0.66 8.95
C PHE A 104 -31.52 -0.35 8.50
N LYS A 105 -31.92 -0.31 7.22
CA LYS A 105 -32.83 -1.30 6.65
C LYS A 105 -32.20 -2.70 6.64
N VAL A 106 -30.91 -2.79 6.33
CA VAL A 106 -30.17 -4.06 6.32
C VAL A 106 -30.05 -4.63 7.74
N PHE A 107 -29.63 -3.83 8.72
CA PHE A 107 -29.52 -4.25 10.10
C PHE A 107 -30.87 -4.72 10.69
N ARG A 108 -31.97 -4.03 10.39
CA ARG A 108 -33.32 -4.48 10.82
C ARG A 108 -33.71 -5.84 10.28
N GLN A 109 -33.15 -6.27 9.15
CA GLN A 109 -33.41 -7.55 8.51
C GLN A 109 -32.42 -8.65 8.87
N PHE A 110 -31.34 -8.32 9.62
CA PHE A 110 -30.33 -9.29 10.01
C PHE A 110 -30.93 -10.25 11.07
N PRO A 111 -30.94 -11.58 10.79
CA PRO A 111 -31.60 -12.53 11.67
C PRO A 111 -30.66 -12.98 12.80
N PHE A 112 -31.13 -13.00 14.04
CA PHE A 112 -30.49 -13.62 15.19
C PHE A 112 -31.57 -13.91 16.27
N ILE A 113 -31.24 -14.67 17.31
CA ILE A 113 -32.17 -14.95 18.40
C ILE A 113 -31.92 -14.01 19.57
N LYS A 114 -30.66 -13.82 19.99
CA LYS A 114 -30.29 -12.97 21.13
C LYS A 114 -29.04 -12.16 20.83
N LEU A 115 -29.03 -10.90 21.27
CA LEU A 115 -27.86 -10.01 21.22
C LEU A 115 -27.56 -9.48 22.63
N ASN A 116 -26.35 -9.72 23.12
CA ASN A 116 -25.86 -9.13 24.36
C ASN A 116 -25.04 -7.89 24.04
N LEU A 117 -25.61 -6.73 24.33
CA LEU A 117 -25.03 -5.42 24.09
C LEU A 117 -24.51 -4.84 25.40
N PRO A 118 -23.17 -4.79 25.62
CA PRO A 118 -22.61 -4.14 26.78
C PRO A 118 -22.71 -2.60 26.66
N LEU A 119 -22.82 -1.94 27.79
CA LEU A 119 -22.83 -0.49 27.83
C LEU A 119 -21.41 0.11 27.72
N PRO A 120 -21.28 1.33 27.19
CA PRO A 120 -20.00 2.03 27.22
C PRO A 120 -19.54 2.23 28.67
N GLY A 121 -18.28 1.93 28.93
CA GLY A 121 -17.61 2.26 30.18
C GLY A 121 -17.32 3.76 30.31
N LYS A 122 -16.31 4.08 31.12
CA LYS A 122 -15.88 5.47 31.28
C LYS A 122 -15.24 5.99 29.98
N TRP A 123 -15.69 7.15 29.55
CA TRP A 123 -15.07 7.89 28.45
C TRP A 123 -13.76 8.53 28.90
N THR A 124 -12.72 8.39 28.09
CA THR A 124 -11.41 8.98 28.30
C THR A 124 -11.03 9.82 27.09
N SER A 125 -10.63 11.07 27.30
CA SER A 125 -10.06 11.88 26.24
C SER A 125 -8.72 11.30 25.80
N LEU A 126 -8.48 11.21 24.51
CA LEU A 126 -7.20 10.80 23.97
C LEU A 126 -6.30 12.03 23.82
N PRO A 127 -5.09 12.01 24.36
CA PRO A 127 -4.11 13.10 24.21
C PRO A 127 -3.40 12.98 22.86
N LEU A 128 -4.11 13.28 21.78
CA LEU A 128 -3.62 13.16 20.39
C LEU A 128 -3.50 14.55 19.72
N GLY A 129 -3.15 15.59 20.45
CA GLY A 129 -3.07 16.95 19.86
C GLY A 129 -4.43 17.56 19.47
N ILE A 130 -5.44 16.75 19.16
CA ILE A 130 -6.76 17.16 18.69
C ILE A 130 -7.77 17.13 19.83
N GLU A 131 -8.44 18.26 20.09
CA GLU A 131 -9.55 18.30 21.06
C GLU A 131 -10.78 17.56 20.54
N GLY A 132 -11.55 16.96 21.44
CA GLY A 132 -12.82 16.32 21.13
C GLY A 132 -12.75 14.86 20.74
N ILE A 133 -11.56 14.27 20.64
CA ILE A 133 -11.41 12.82 20.46
C ILE A 133 -11.43 12.14 21.84
N ARG A 134 -12.31 11.17 22.00
CA ARG A 134 -12.43 10.37 23.22
C ARG A 134 -12.75 8.92 22.92
N LEU A 135 -12.36 8.03 23.82
CA LEU A 135 -12.50 6.59 23.70
C LEU A 135 -13.25 6.01 24.91
N ALA A 136 -14.09 5.03 24.66
CA ALA A 136 -14.66 4.17 25.69
C ALA A 136 -14.59 2.71 25.27
N LYS A 137 -14.31 1.82 26.23
CA LYS A 137 -14.48 0.38 26.05
C LYS A 137 -15.92 -0.02 26.38
N LEU A 138 -16.51 -0.95 25.65
CA LEU A 138 -17.76 -1.57 26.02
C LEU A 138 -17.49 -2.63 27.11
N SER A 139 -17.66 -2.26 28.37
CA SER A 139 -17.31 -3.08 29.53
C SER A 139 -18.36 -3.09 30.64
N GLY A 140 -19.47 -2.39 30.45
CA GLY A 140 -20.61 -2.41 31.37
C GLY A 140 -21.42 -3.70 31.28
N ASP A 141 -22.30 -3.92 32.24
CA ASP A 141 -23.20 -5.08 32.24
C ASP A 141 -24.00 -5.14 30.92
N PRO A 142 -23.99 -6.30 30.23
CA PRO A 142 -24.66 -6.39 28.94
C PRO A 142 -26.18 -6.41 29.11
N THR A 143 -26.87 -5.66 28.25
CA THR A 143 -28.31 -5.77 28.09
C THR A 143 -28.61 -6.82 27.03
N MET A 144 -29.40 -7.82 27.42
CA MET A 144 -29.87 -8.83 26.46
C MET A 144 -31.03 -8.25 25.64
N LEU A 145 -30.86 -8.20 24.34
CA LEU A 145 -31.84 -7.76 23.37
C LEU A 145 -32.40 -8.96 22.59
N ASP A 146 -33.71 -9.08 22.56
CA ASP A 146 -34.40 -9.84 21.52
C ASP A 146 -34.55 -8.96 20.26
N HIS A 147 -35.07 -9.55 19.19
CA HIS A 147 -35.21 -8.81 17.91
C HIS A 147 -36.09 -7.55 18.02
N PRO A 148 -37.28 -7.54 18.71
CA PRO A 148 -38.07 -6.32 18.94
C PRO A 148 -37.32 -5.21 19.67
N SER A 149 -36.60 -5.56 20.75
CA SER A 149 -35.81 -4.60 21.52
C SER A 149 -34.63 -4.03 20.71
N TYR A 150 -33.97 -4.88 19.90
CA TYR A 150 -32.95 -4.44 18.95
C TYR A 150 -33.50 -3.45 17.91
N LEU A 151 -34.69 -3.72 17.35
CA LEU A 151 -35.32 -2.80 16.40
C LEU A 151 -35.63 -1.43 17.06
N ALA A 152 -36.01 -1.41 18.33
CA ALA A 152 -36.23 -0.16 19.05
C ALA A 152 -34.94 0.66 19.18
N VAL A 153 -33.78 0.02 19.48
CA VAL A 153 -32.48 0.68 19.51
C VAL A 153 -32.12 1.27 18.13
N LEU A 154 -32.26 0.50 17.05
CA LEU A 154 -31.96 0.99 15.71
C LEU A 154 -32.86 2.18 15.29
N ASN A 155 -34.17 2.11 15.61
CA ASN A 155 -35.10 3.19 15.31
C ASN A 155 -34.73 4.47 16.08
N GLN A 156 -34.27 4.34 17.34
CA GLN A 156 -33.82 5.48 18.11
C GLN A 156 -32.58 6.11 17.55
N LEU A 157 -31.55 5.31 17.19
CA LEU A 157 -30.31 5.79 16.57
C LEU A 157 -30.59 6.54 15.26
N GLU A 158 -31.46 6.00 14.40
CA GLU A 158 -31.84 6.65 13.14
C GLU A 158 -32.62 7.96 13.38
N ALA A 159 -33.55 7.97 14.35
CA ALA A 159 -34.30 9.15 14.75
C ALA A 159 -33.41 10.24 15.35
N ASP A 160 -32.38 9.87 16.08
CA ASP A 160 -31.36 10.76 16.63
C ASP A 160 -30.41 11.35 15.57
N GLY A 161 -30.56 10.96 14.31
CA GLY A 161 -29.82 11.49 13.16
C GLY A 161 -28.52 10.76 12.84
N TRP A 162 -28.27 9.60 13.45
CA TRP A 162 -27.10 8.77 13.09
C TRP A 162 -27.27 8.17 11.69
N ARG A 163 -26.15 8.04 10.99
CA ARG A 163 -26.04 7.37 9.69
C ARG A 163 -24.77 6.52 9.68
N VAL A 164 -24.90 5.26 9.28
CA VAL A 164 -23.73 4.36 9.07
C VAL A 164 -23.11 4.72 7.74
N ALA A 165 -21.83 5.00 7.76
CA ALA A 165 -21.05 5.41 6.58
C ALA A 165 -20.39 4.22 5.90
N GLN A 166 -19.70 3.37 6.67
CA GLN A 166 -18.92 2.21 6.20
C GLN A 166 -18.91 1.13 7.26
N THR A 167 -18.65 -0.11 6.83
CA THR A 167 -18.50 -1.24 7.75
C THR A 167 -17.52 -2.26 7.18
N GLU A 168 -16.85 -3.01 8.08
CA GLU A 168 -15.95 -4.09 7.74
C GLU A 168 -16.20 -5.30 8.64
N TRP A 169 -16.15 -6.53 8.07
CA TRP A 169 -16.52 -7.75 8.79
C TRP A 169 -15.60 -8.90 8.39
N HIS A 170 -14.92 -9.55 9.34
CA HIS A 170 -14.02 -10.67 9.09
C HIS A 170 -14.25 -11.83 10.06
N HIS A 171 -14.31 -13.05 9.53
CA HIS A 171 -14.42 -14.28 10.32
C HIS A 171 -13.04 -14.74 10.80
N THR A 172 -12.69 -14.39 12.03
CA THR A 172 -11.35 -14.58 12.58
C THR A 172 -11.11 -15.91 13.28
N GLU A 173 -12.16 -16.53 13.86
CA GLU A 173 -12.09 -17.83 14.49
C GLU A 173 -13.34 -18.66 14.22
N PHE A 174 -13.13 -19.96 14.08
CA PHE A 174 -14.20 -20.93 13.99
C PHE A 174 -13.91 -22.15 14.88
N ARG A 175 -14.93 -22.64 15.54
CA ARG A 175 -14.91 -23.91 16.28
C ARG A 175 -16.09 -24.76 15.82
N PRO A 176 -15.84 -25.90 15.16
CA PRO A 176 -16.90 -26.80 14.72
C PRO A 176 -17.73 -27.28 15.92
N GLY A 177 -19.01 -27.57 15.67
CA GLY A 177 -19.86 -28.20 16.66
C GLY A 177 -19.38 -29.62 16.94
N SER A 178 -19.36 -30.01 18.22
CA SER A 178 -19.00 -31.36 18.66
C SER A 178 -19.68 -31.71 19.97
N ASP A 179 -19.94 -32.99 20.21
CA ASP A 179 -20.45 -33.49 21.51
C ASP A 179 -21.68 -32.74 22.04
N GLY A 180 -22.62 -32.40 21.16
CA GLY A 180 -23.83 -31.64 21.49
C GLY A 180 -23.61 -30.13 21.72
N ARG A 181 -22.41 -29.61 21.47
CA ARG A 181 -22.11 -28.19 21.49
C ARG A 181 -22.35 -27.57 20.12
N ALA A 182 -23.02 -26.41 20.09
CA ALA A 182 -23.22 -25.64 18.87
C ALA A 182 -21.88 -25.12 18.33
N PRO A 183 -21.77 -24.95 16.99
CA PRO A 183 -20.62 -24.25 16.40
C PRO A 183 -20.49 -22.84 16.96
N ARG A 184 -19.26 -22.34 17.02
CA ARG A 184 -18.94 -20.98 17.51
C ARG A 184 -18.02 -20.25 16.57
N SER A 185 -18.26 -18.96 16.38
CA SER A 185 -17.44 -18.08 15.55
C SER A 185 -17.04 -16.82 16.30
N ILE A 186 -15.88 -16.27 15.94
CA ILE A 186 -15.51 -14.89 16.28
C ILE A 186 -15.47 -14.09 14.98
N ILE A 187 -16.25 -13.02 14.92
CA ILE A 187 -16.26 -12.08 13.81
C ILE A 187 -15.67 -10.76 14.30
N SER A 188 -14.57 -10.30 13.74
CA SER A 188 -14.13 -8.93 13.96
C SER A 188 -14.96 -7.99 13.10
N PHE A 189 -15.26 -6.81 13.63
CA PHE A 189 -16.02 -5.80 12.91
C PHE A 189 -15.50 -4.40 13.18
N GLU A 190 -15.71 -3.53 12.18
CA GLU A 190 -15.57 -2.10 12.32
C GLU A 190 -16.81 -1.42 11.72
N ILE A 191 -17.38 -0.45 12.44
CA ILE A 191 -18.57 0.31 12.01
C ILE A 191 -18.26 1.79 12.16
N HIS A 192 -18.37 2.52 11.07
CA HIS A 192 -18.21 3.96 11.01
C HIS A 192 -19.56 4.65 10.89
N ALA A 193 -19.83 5.60 11.76
CA ALA A 193 -21.10 6.32 11.77
C ALA A 193 -20.92 7.83 11.95
N THR A 194 -21.81 8.60 11.36
CA THR A 194 -21.84 10.06 11.45
C THR A 194 -23.17 10.57 11.96
N ASN A 195 -23.13 11.70 12.66
CA ASN A 195 -24.30 12.50 12.98
C ASN A 195 -24.01 13.96 12.58
N GLN A 196 -24.42 14.33 11.38
CA GLN A 196 -24.11 15.65 10.80
C GLN A 196 -24.67 16.81 11.62
N ALA A 197 -25.89 16.66 12.18
CA ALA A 197 -26.52 17.72 12.97
C ALA A 197 -25.78 18.02 14.28
N LYS A 198 -25.00 17.06 14.78
CA LYS A 198 -24.20 17.17 16.00
C LYS A 198 -22.71 17.28 15.70
N GLU A 199 -22.31 17.34 14.43
CA GLU A 199 -20.91 17.31 13.96
C GLU A 199 -20.11 16.17 14.58
N ARG A 200 -20.72 14.99 14.73
CA ARG A 200 -20.09 13.83 15.37
C ARG A 200 -19.77 12.73 14.38
N ARG A 201 -18.62 12.12 14.61
CA ARG A 201 -18.10 10.93 13.90
C ARG A 201 -17.71 9.88 14.93
N VAL A 202 -18.07 8.63 14.67
CA VAL A 202 -17.84 7.51 15.60
C VAL A 202 -17.28 6.32 14.84
N ALA A 203 -16.19 5.75 15.33
CA ALA A 203 -15.66 4.46 14.91
C ALA A 203 -15.87 3.44 16.03
N ILE A 204 -16.51 2.32 15.74
CA ILE A 204 -16.76 1.21 16.67
C ILE A 204 -16.00 0.01 16.13
N LYS A 205 -15.01 -0.45 16.88
CA LYS A 205 -14.17 -1.61 16.51
C LYS A 205 -14.21 -2.66 17.60
N GLY A 206 -14.44 -3.92 17.22
CA GLY A 206 -14.55 -4.98 18.20
C GLY A 206 -14.75 -6.36 17.61
N GLN A 207 -15.26 -7.26 18.43
CA GLN A 207 -15.51 -8.65 18.05
C GLN A 207 -16.94 -9.06 18.45
N LEU A 208 -17.54 -9.91 17.62
CA LEU A 208 -18.75 -10.67 17.92
C LEU A 208 -18.36 -12.10 18.21
N ASP A 209 -18.70 -12.57 19.41
CA ASP A 209 -18.61 -13.98 19.79
C ASP A 209 -19.98 -14.61 19.63
N LEU A 210 -20.10 -15.56 18.70
CA LEU A 210 -21.37 -16.12 18.28
C LEU A 210 -21.45 -17.60 18.55
N THR A 211 -22.67 -18.06 18.95
CA THR A 211 -23.12 -19.44 18.76
C THR A 211 -24.18 -19.50 17.66
N TRP A 212 -24.31 -20.62 17.01
CA TRP A 212 -25.16 -20.79 15.85
C TRP A 212 -26.34 -21.73 16.10
N THR A 213 -27.49 -21.44 15.48
CA THR A 213 -28.62 -22.37 15.42
C THR A 213 -28.44 -23.37 14.28
N ASP A 214 -29.23 -24.44 14.28
CA ASP A 214 -29.34 -25.36 13.13
C ASP A 214 -30.21 -24.79 12.00
N LYS A 215 -30.83 -23.63 12.20
CA LYS A 215 -31.73 -23.01 11.25
C LYS A 215 -30.97 -22.23 10.18
N LYS A 216 -31.60 -22.12 9.01
CA LYS A 216 -31.14 -21.27 7.91
C LYS A 216 -32.24 -20.33 7.47
N THR A 217 -31.83 -19.21 6.85
CA THR A 217 -32.73 -18.31 6.15
C THR A 217 -33.28 -18.96 4.89
N ASN A 218 -34.26 -18.32 4.23
CA ASN A 218 -34.78 -18.76 2.93
C ASN A 218 -33.73 -18.77 1.82
N THR A 219 -32.64 -18.00 1.99
CA THR A 219 -31.49 -17.96 1.09
C THR A 219 -30.36 -18.93 1.49
N GLY A 220 -30.57 -19.76 2.51
CA GLY A 220 -29.62 -20.78 2.95
C GLY A 220 -28.55 -20.29 3.95
N LEU A 221 -28.57 -19.02 4.36
CA LEU A 221 -27.61 -18.47 5.30
C LEU A 221 -27.86 -18.97 6.72
N ARG A 222 -26.79 -19.18 7.49
CA ARG A 222 -26.86 -19.62 8.89
C ARG A 222 -27.40 -18.48 9.77
N ILE A 223 -28.16 -18.85 10.83
CA ILE A 223 -28.75 -17.88 11.77
C ILE A 223 -28.02 -17.95 13.11
N PRO A 224 -27.40 -16.85 13.60
CA PRO A 224 -26.83 -16.79 14.93
C PRO A 224 -27.89 -17.05 16.01
N ASP A 225 -27.54 -17.86 17.02
CA ASP A 225 -28.36 -18.06 18.21
C ASP A 225 -28.11 -16.91 19.20
N THR A 226 -26.87 -16.82 19.69
CA THR A 226 -26.47 -15.75 20.61
C THR A 226 -25.28 -14.99 20.07
N ILE A 227 -25.38 -13.68 20.05
CA ILE A 227 -24.30 -12.76 19.69
C ILE A 227 -23.87 -12.04 20.98
N GLN A 228 -22.59 -12.16 21.32
CA GLN A 228 -21.96 -11.39 22.38
C GLN A 228 -20.99 -10.39 21.79
N ILE A 229 -21.16 -9.12 22.07
CA ILE A 229 -20.20 -8.08 21.69
C ILE A 229 -19.09 -8.10 22.74
N VAL A 230 -17.83 -8.33 22.30
CA VAL A 230 -16.66 -8.45 23.16
C VAL A 230 -15.51 -7.59 22.63
N ASP A 231 -14.54 -7.27 23.47
CA ASP A 231 -13.32 -6.54 23.13
C ASP A 231 -13.57 -5.32 22.22
N THR A 232 -14.63 -4.57 22.54
CA THR A 232 -15.10 -3.49 21.68
C THR A 232 -14.77 -2.13 22.25
N THR A 233 -14.26 -1.27 21.41
CA THR A 233 -13.97 0.14 21.66
C THR A 233 -14.85 1.03 20.79
N ILE A 234 -15.23 2.18 21.34
CA ILE A 234 -15.88 3.27 20.61
C ILE A 234 -14.94 4.46 20.68
N THR A 235 -14.52 4.96 19.53
CA THR A 235 -13.82 6.25 19.43
C THR A 235 -14.77 7.27 18.85
N ASP A 236 -14.92 8.40 19.52
CA ASP A 236 -15.90 9.45 19.21
C ASP A 236 -15.16 10.79 19.04
N TYR A 237 -15.54 11.51 18.01
CA TYR A 237 -15.01 12.84 17.69
C TYR A 237 -16.15 13.81 17.44
N THR A 238 -16.04 15.00 18.04
CA THR A 238 -16.94 16.12 17.80
C THR A 238 -16.15 17.23 17.11
N GLY A 239 -16.44 17.46 15.84
CA GLY A 239 -15.77 18.44 14.99
C GLY A 239 -15.90 18.07 13.51
N GLN A 240 -15.41 18.97 12.65
CA GLN A 240 -15.29 18.72 11.21
C GLN A 240 -14.07 17.83 10.93
N PRO A 241 -14.09 17.02 9.87
CA PRO A 241 -12.88 16.29 9.44
C PRO A 241 -11.70 17.23 9.23
N ALA A 242 -10.55 16.85 9.76
CA ALA A 242 -9.35 17.68 9.64
C ALA A 242 -8.71 17.60 8.24
N PHE A 243 -8.92 16.52 7.53
CA PHE A 243 -8.46 16.39 6.15
C PHE A 243 -9.60 16.68 5.18
N VAL A 244 -9.38 17.62 4.27
CA VAL A 244 -10.35 18.01 3.24
C VAL A 244 -9.73 17.86 1.85
N GLN A 245 -10.53 17.42 0.89
CA GLN A 245 -10.04 17.23 -0.47
C GLN A 245 -9.66 18.59 -1.10
N MET A 246 -8.37 18.74 -1.46
CA MET A 246 -7.82 19.90 -2.14
C MET A 246 -7.83 19.68 -3.67
N LEU A 247 -7.43 18.49 -4.12
CA LEU A 247 -7.39 18.12 -5.52
C LEU A 247 -7.83 16.66 -5.68
N GLN A 248 -8.51 16.36 -6.78
CA GLN A 248 -8.73 15.00 -7.26
C GLN A 248 -8.39 14.93 -8.74
N VAL A 249 -7.54 13.98 -9.11
CA VAL A 249 -7.23 13.69 -10.52
C VAL A 249 -7.81 12.32 -10.87
N ASP A 250 -8.72 12.31 -11.84
CA ASP A 250 -9.31 11.08 -12.36
C ASP A 250 -8.78 10.82 -13.77
N THR A 251 -7.99 9.76 -13.92
CA THR A 251 -7.38 9.43 -15.22
C THR A 251 -8.40 9.08 -16.30
N THR A 252 -9.65 8.79 -15.93
CA THR A 252 -10.74 8.57 -16.92
C THR A 252 -11.12 9.84 -17.68
N GLN A 253 -10.80 11.00 -17.13
CA GLN A 253 -11.13 12.29 -17.69
C GLN A 253 -9.99 12.89 -18.53
N LEU A 254 -8.85 12.21 -18.56
CA LEU A 254 -7.68 12.62 -19.33
C LEU A 254 -7.80 12.18 -20.80
N ASP A 255 -6.96 12.74 -21.69
CA ASP A 255 -6.92 12.34 -23.09
C ASP A 255 -6.69 10.82 -23.20
N ALA A 256 -7.53 10.14 -23.98
CA ALA A 256 -7.44 8.69 -24.22
C ALA A 256 -6.10 8.23 -24.80
N LYS A 257 -5.28 9.15 -25.29
CA LYS A 257 -3.89 8.88 -25.73
C LYS A 257 -2.91 8.72 -24.57
N LEU A 258 -3.27 9.23 -23.38
CA LEU A 258 -2.46 9.09 -22.17
C LEU A 258 -2.77 7.77 -21.50
N TYR A 259 -1.77 7.21 -20.86
CA TYR A 259 -1.95 5.97 -20.12
C TYR A 259 -2.79 6.24 -18.85
N PRO A 260 -3.79 5.41 -18.50
CA PRO A 260 -4.70 5.69 -17.38
C PRO A 260 -4.06 5.40 -16.02
N ARG A 261 -2.83 5.87 -15.79
CA ARG A 261 -2.08 5.68 -14.56
C ARG A 261 -1.48 6.99 -14.08
N VAL A 262 -1.48 7.19 -12.78
CA VAL A 262 -0.79 8.34 -12.14
C VAL A 262 0.62 7.96 -11.68
N SER A 263 0.86 6.69 -11.33
CA SER A 263 2.17 6.22 -10.85
C SER A 263 3.24 6.19 -11.96
N PRO A 264 4.51 6.48 -11.60
CA PRO A 264 4.96 6.93 -10.29
C PRO A 264 4.44 8.33 -9.94
N VAL A 265 4.13 8.52 -8.63
CA VAL A 265 3.74 9.82 -8.08
C VAL A 265 4.96 10.43 -7.40
N ILE A 266 5.36 11.62 -7.85
CA ILE A 266 6.55 12.30 -7.33
C ILE A 266 6.14 13.69 -6.87
N VAL A 267 6.62 14.09 -5.70
CA VAL A 267 6.48 15.46 -5.20
C VAL A 267 7.85 16.10 -5.16
N ASN A 268 8.03 17.17 -5.94
CA ASN A 268 9.32 17.84 -6.07
C ASN A 268 9.14 19.31 -6.46
N ASP A 269 9.99 20.21 -5.98
CA ASP A 269 10.07 21.61 -6.41
C ASP A 269 10.96 21.69 -7.67
N LEU A 270 10.35 21.42 -8.84
CA LEU A 270 11.05 21.36 -10.13
C LEU A 270 11.56 22.71 -10.61
N ASN A 271 10.84 23.78 -10.27
CA ASN A 271 11.12 25.13 -10.76
C ASN A 271 11.90 25.97 -9.74
N LYS A 272 12.21 25.40 -8.56
CA LYS A 272 12.96 26.01 -7.46
C LYS A 272 12.31 27.29 -6.92
N ASP A 273 10.96 27.35 -6.91
CA ASP A 273 10.19 28.49 -6.38
C ASP A 273 9.79 28.33 -4.90
N GLY A 274 10.09 27.19 -4.29
CA GLY A 274 9.79 26.84 -2.91
C GLY A 274 8.42 26.21 -2.71
N GLN A 275 7.64 25.97 -3.77
CA GLN A 275 6.39 25.22 -3.73
C GLN A 275 6.55 23.91 -4.51
N PRO A 276 6.23 22.76 -3.91
CA PRO A 276 6.39 21.50 -4.60
C PRO A 276 5.32 21.29 -5.69
N GLU A 277 5.75 20.78 -6.83
CA GLU A 277 4.86 20.27 -7.87
C GLU A 277 4.48 18.82 -7.62
N LEU A 278 3.27 18.44 -8.09
CA LEU A 278 2.78 17.08 -8.10
C LEU A 278 2.99 16.47 -9.50
N ILE A 279 3.89 15.50 -9.60
CA ILE A 279 4.26 14.86 -10.86
C ILE A 279 3.56 13.51 -10.93
N LEU A 280 2.70 13.34 -11.92
CA LEU A 280 2.00 12.10 -12.24
C LEU A 280 2.61 11.55 -13.51
N ALA A 281 3.79 10.94 -13.38
CA ALA A 281 4.64 10.63 -14.52
C ALA A 281 3.96 9.64 -15.49
N GLY A 282 3.22 8.65 -14.98
CA GLY A 282 2.47 7.70 -15.81
C GLY A 282 1.39 8.34 -16.69
N SER A 283 0.82 9.48 -16.25
CA SER A 283 -0.14 10.27 -17.03
C SER A 283 0.50 11.45 -17.78
N ASN A 284 1.80 11.62 -17.69
CA ASN A 284 2.54 12.74 -18.27
C ASN A 284 2.05 14.12 -17.84
N LEU A 285 1.77 14.30 -16.53
CA LEU A 285 1.22 15.53 -15.98
C LEU A 285 2.06 16.05 -14.82
N VAL A 286 2.22 17.37 -14.76
CA VAL A 286 2.72 18.11 -13.61
C VAL A 286 1.65 19.10 -13.16
N TYR A 287 1.22 19.00 -11.92
CA TYR A 287 0.30 19.95 -11.31
C TYR A 287 1.08 20.97 -10.48
N ARG A 288 0.80 22.25 -10.73
CA ARG A 288 1.32 23.40 -9.98
C ARG A 288 0.18 24.08 -9.24
N LYS A 289 0.41 24.45 -8.01
CA LYS A 289 -0.56 25.19 -7.24
C LYS A 289 -0.45 26.67 -7.57
N GLU A 290 -1.55 27.32 -7.98
CA GLU A 290 -1.65 28.75 -8.23
C GLU A 290 -2.79 29.35 -7.38
N GLY A 291 -2.45 29.94 -6.25
CA GLY A 291 -3.43 30.35 -5.25
C GLY A 291 -4.23 29.16 -4.72
N ASP A 292 -5.56 29.21 -4.85
CA ASP A 292 -6.46 28.10 -4.42
C ASP A 292 -6.71 27.05 -5.51
N ASN A 293 -6.11 27.18 -6.69
CA ASN A 293 -6.32 26.27 -7.83
C ASN A 293 -5.05 25.54 -8.19
N PHE A 294 -5.23 24.46 -8.97
CA PHE A 294 -4.13 23.73 -9.59
C PHE A 294 -4.20 23.89 -11.12
N GLN A 295 -3.07 24.24 -11.72
CA GLN A 295 -2.87 24.18 -13.15
C GLN A 295 -2.00 22.96 -13.48
N HIS A 296 -2.16 22.40 -14.67
CA HIS A 296 -1.31 21.31 -15.09
C HIS A 296 -0.70 21.56 -16.46
N ILE A 297 0.50 21.02 -16.63
CA ILE A 297 1.27 21.04 -17.88
C ILE A 297 1.78 19.62 -18.17
N PRO A 298 2.17 19.31 -19.42
CA PRO A 298 2.87 18.06 -19.69
C PRO A 298 4.17 17.94 -18.89
N PHE A 299 4.48 16.73 -18.43
CA PHE A 299 5.76 16.42 -17.77
C PHE A 299 6.89 16.29 -18.77
N LEU A 300 6.66 15.51 -19.84
CA LEU A 300 7.59 15.27 -20.95
C LEU A 300 7.03 15.87 -22.23
N ASP A 301 7.81 16.68 -22.93
CA ASP A 301 7.35 17.39 -24.16
C ASP A 301 7.40 16.52 -25.41
N HIS A 302 8.16 15.43 -25.43
CA HIS A 302 8.31 14.53 -26.59
C HIS A 302 7.27 13.41 -26.61
N PRO A 303 7.13 12.66 -27.74
CA PRO A 303 6.18 11.57 -27.82
C PRO A 303 6.30 10.67 -26.61
N VAL A 304 5.25 10.67 -25.80
CA VAL A 304 5.25 9.97 -24.52
C VAL A 304 5.25 8.49 -24.80
N ILE A 305 6.31 7.80 -24.40
CA ILE A 305 6.29 6.35 -24.31
C ILE A 305 5.56 5.96 -23.01
N PRO A 306 4.73 4.91 -23.02
CA PRO A 306 4.18 4.40 -21.77
C PRO A 306 5.32 4.02 -20.81
N LEU A 307 5.30 4.61 -19.62
CA LEU A 307 6.30 4.37 -18.59
C LEU A 307 5.99 3.09 -17.79
N GLY A 308 7.01 2.53 -17.16
CA GLY A 308 6.89 1.50 -16.12
C GLY A 308 6.24 2.04 -14.84
N GLU A 309 6.15 1.20 -13.81
CA GLU A 309 5.54 1.57 -12.53
C GLU A 309 6.48 2.44 -11.67
N ALA A 310 7.80 2.29 -11.82
CA ALA A 310 8.81 3.01 -11.07
C ALA A 310 9.44 4.14 -11.88
N GLY A 311 9.83 5.20 -11.20
CA GLY A 311 10.60 6.31 -11.74
C GLY A 311 11.14 7.17 -10.59
N ILE A 312 12.21 7.89 -10.86
CA ILE A 312 12.93 8.69 -9.85
C ILE A 312 13.45 9.98 -10.45
N LEU A 313 13.41 11.04 -9.65
CA LEU A 313 14.00 12.35 -9.93
C LEU A 313 15.22 12.59 -9.04
N ALA A 314 16.37 12.87 -9.66
CA ALA A 314 17.59 13.33 -9.01
C ALA A 314 18.54 13.93 -10.06
N ASP A 315 19.58 14.64 -9.64
CA ASP A 315 20.67 15.10 -10.51
C ASP A 315 21.72 13.97 -10.64
N PHE A 316 21.71 13.26 -11.78
CA PHE A 316 22.60 12.13 -12.01
C PHE A 316 23.86 12.48 -12.82
N ASP A 317 23.89 13.63 -13.49
CA ASP A 317 25.06 14.03 -14.28
C ASP A 317 25.82 15.22 -13.69
N GLY A 318 25.34 15.75 -12.55
CA GLY A 318 26.00 16.81 -11.79
C GLY A 318 25.87 18.20 -12.45
N ASP A 319 24.90 18.40 -13.35
CA ASP A 319 24.71 19.66 -14.06
C ASP A 319 23.88 20.69 -13.28
N GLY A 320 23.31 20.29 -12.15
CA GLY A 320 22.50 21.12 -11.25
C GLY A 320 21.03 21.22 -11.64
N GLU A 321 20.55 20.40 -12.57
CA GLU A 321 19.14 20.23 -12.91
C GLU A 321 18.68 18.81 -12.57
N ALA A 322 17.39 18.62 -12.35
CA ALA A 322 16.88 17.29 -12.05
C ALA A 322 16.78 16.44 -13.33
N ASP A 323 17.24 15.19 -13.25
CA ASP A 323 17.02 14.18 -14.25
C ASP A 323 15.87 13.28 -13.84
N PHE A 324 15.13 12.75 -14.82
CA PHE A 324 14.12 11.73 -14.59
C PHE A 324 14.57 10.40 -15.17
N ILE A 325 14.59 9.35 -14.33
CA ILE A 325 14.86 7.98 -14.78
C ILE A 325 13.61 7.11 -14.62
N SER A 326 13.27 6.38 -15.68
CA SER A 326 12.21 5.36 -15.68
C SER A 326 12.44 4.34 -16.80
N THR A 327 11.64 3.28 -16.82
CA THR A 327 11.66 2.30 -17.92
C THR A 327 10.51 2.53 -18.89
N GLY A 328 10.72 2.15 -20.16
CA GLY A 328 9.61 1.98 -21.08
C GLY A 328 8.82 0.71 -20.73
N LYS A 329 7.51 0.81 -20.62
CA LYS A 329 6.64 -0.30 -20.23
C LYS A 329 6.68 -1.47 -21.23
N GLU A 330 6.77 -1.18 -22.52
CA GLU A 330 6.71 -2.20 -23.57
C GLU A 330 8.05 -2.89 -23.83
N ASP A 331 9.14 -2.13 -23.74
CA ASP A 331 10.48 -2.61 -24.09
C ASP A 331 11.38 -2.89 -22.88
N GLY A 332 11.01 -2.39 -21.69
CA GLY A 332 11.76 -2.57 -20.46
C GLY A 332 13.12 -1.87 -20.42
N LEU A 333 13.39 -0.96 -21.35
CA LEU A 333 14.67 -0.26 -21.39
C LEU A 333 14.68 0.92 -20.43
N LEU A 334 15.72 0.99 -19.61
CA LEU A 334 15.94 2.10 -18.67
C LEU A 334 16.42 3.33 -19.44
N ARG A 335 15.78 4.47 -19.19
CA ARG A 335 16.03 5.74 -19.85
C ARG A 335 16.17 6.88 -18.87
N ILE A 336 16.99 7.86 -19.25
CA ILE A 336 17.13 9.13 -18.56
C ILE A 336 16.64 10.26 -19.44
N TRP A 337 15.85 11.16 -18.87
CA TRP A 337 15.44 12.43 -19.44
C TRP A 337 16.12 13.55 -18.66
N HIS A 338 16.84 14.44 -19.32
CA HIS A 338 17.47 15.60 -18.70
C HIS A 338 16.52 16.80 -18.73
N ALA A 339 16.39 17.53 -17.63
CA ALA A 339 15.64 18.77 -17.61
C ALA A 339 16.42 19.90 -18.31
N ASN A 340 15.68 20.85 -18.84
CA ASN A 340 16.25 22.17 -19.14
C ASN A 340 16.17 23.06 -17.90
N GLY A 341 16.90 24.16 -17.83
CA GLY A 341 17.00 25.03 -16.64
C GLY A 341 15.70 25.67 -16.12
N ASN A 342 14.52 25.15 -16.51
CA ASN A 342 13.20 25.55 -16.04
C ASN A 342 12.36 24.35 -15.51
N GLY A 343 13.00 23.24 -15.19
CA GLY A 343 12.34 22.01 -14.75
C GLY A 343 11.45 21.36 -15.80
N GLN A 344 11.76 21.54 -17.11
CA GLN A 344 11.03 20.94 -18.21
C GLN A 344 11.91 19.91 -18.93
N PHE A 345 11.32 18.77 -19.31
CA PHE A 345 12.00 17.67 -19.98
C PHE A 345 11.70 17.73 -21.47
N THR A 346 12.51 18.50 -22.20
CA THR A 346 12.29 18.82 -23.63
C THR A 346 13.17 18.02 -24.58
N THR A 347 14.11 17.22 -24.05
CA THR A 347 15.03 16.41 -24.85
C THR A 347 14.57 14.98 -24.98
N GLU A 348 14.96 14.33 -26.10
CA GLU A 348 14.73 12.90 -26.25
C GLU A 348 15.49 12.11 -25.19
N PRO A 349 14.88 11.06 -24.60
CA PRO A 349 15.54 10.27 -23.57
C PRO A 349 16.71 9.47 -24.13
N ARG A 350 17.74 9.37 -23.32
CA ARG A 350 18.89 8.48 -23.58
C ARG A 350 18.66 7.13 -22.90
N THR A 351 18.86 6.04 -23.65
CA THR A 351 18.86 4.68 -23.07
C THR A 351 20.12 4.48 -22.25
N LEU A 352 19.98 4.11 -20.99
CA LEU A 352 21.09 3.91 -20.06
C LEU A 352 21.80 2.56 -20.27
N LEU A 353 21.00 1.50 -20.37
CA LEU A 353 21.50 0.13 -20.50
C LEU A 353 20.75 -0.61 -21.61
N GLN A 354 21.43 -1.56 -22.27
CA GLN A 354 20.77 -2.49 -23.19
C GLN A 354 20.08 -3.66 -22.45
N THR A 355 20.32 -3.81 -21.16
CA THR A 355 19.63 -4.75 -20.29
C THR A 355 18.20 -4.31 -20.11
N LYS A 356 17.28 -5.26 -20.23
CA LYS A 356 15.85 -5.03 -20.01
C LYS A 356 15.48 -5.32 -18.57
N PHE A 357 14.63 -4.47 -18.03
CA PHE A 357 13.94 -4.68 -16.76
C PHE A 357 12.50 -5.10 -17.06
N ASP A 358 12.10 -6.24 -16.55
CA ASP A 358 10.78 -6.82 -16.89
C ASP A 358 9.63 -6.10 -16.18
N ASN A 359 9.80 -5.77 -14.87
CA ASN A 359 8.75 -5.13 -14.10
C ASN A 359 9.32 -4.39 -12.87
N PRO A 360 10.03 -3.26 -13.05
CA PRO A 360 10.52 -2.46 -11.94
C PRO A 360 9.38 -1.80 -11.18
N HIS A 361 9.43 -1.92 -9.86
CA HIS A 361 8.47 -1.33 -8.92
C HIS A 361 9.09 -0.30 -7.98
N THR A 362 10.40 -0.31 -7.80
CA THR A 362 11.10 0.68 -6.98
C THR A 362 12.41 1.10 -7.62
N MET A 363 12.74 2.36 -7.40
CA MET A 363 14.04 2.96 -7.68
C MET A 363 14.44 3.78 -6.47
N THR A 364 15.69 3.64 -6.03
CA THR A 364 16.27 4.48 -4.97
C THR A 364 17.67 4.90 -5.36
N THR A 365 18.07 6.09 -4.90
CA THR A 365 19.37 6.68 -5.24
C THR A 365 20.11 7.16 -3.99
N GLY A 366 21.44 7.08 -4.07
CA GLY A 366 22.38 7.54 -3.04
C GLY A 366 23.81 7.35 -3.50
N ASP A 367 24.73 8.11 -2.94
CA ASP A 367 26.19 7.98 -3.12
C ASP A 367 26.67 6.82 -2.25
N VAL A 368 26.69 5.58 -2.80
CA VAL A 368 26.94 4.36 -2.00
C VAL A 368 28.43 4.04 -1.86
N ASP A 369 29.29 4.59 -2.69
CA ASP A 369 30.74 4.37 -2.60
C ASP A 369 31.53 5.64 -2.23
N LEU A 370 30.81 6.74 -1.93
CA LEU A 370 31.29 8.01 -1.46
C LEU A 370 32.26 8.70 -2.46
N ASP A 371 31.99 8.53 -3.75
CA ASP A 371 32.77 9.17 -4.82
C ASP A 371 32.20 10.52 -5.27
N GLY A 372 31.00 10.86 -4.79
CA GLY A 372 30.37 12.18 -4.92
C GLY A 372 29.29 12.26 -5.99
N ASP A 373 28.92 11.15 -6.61
CA ASP A 373 27.80 11.06 -7.52
C ASP A 373 26.69 10.12 -7.00
N LEU A 374 25.53 10.09 -7.65
CA LEU A 374 24.38 9.31 -7.20
C LEU A 374 24.28 8.00 -7.99
N ASP A 375 24.37 6.88 -7.28
CA ASP A 375 24.09 5.56 -7.79
C ASP A 375 22.58 5.26 -7.78
N LEU A 376 22.18 4.19 -8.47
CA LEU A 376 20.78 3.81 -8.63
C LEU A 376 20.57 2.31 -8.33
N PHE A 377 19.68 2.00 -7.38
CA PHE A 377 19.16 0.65 -7.22
C PHE A 377 17.78 0.53 -7.90
N VAL A 378 17.57 -0.55 -8.66
CA VAL A 378 16.32 -0.88 -9.34
C VAL A 378 15.82 -2.22 -8.81
N GLY A 379 14.70 -2.20 -8.08
CA GLY A 379 14.04 -3.38 -7.58
C GLY A 379 12.87 -3.81 -8.47
N GLN A 380 12.73 -5.13 -8.70
CA GLN A 380 11.76 -5.70 -9.62
C GLN A 380 10.83 -6.69 -8.92
N TRP A 381 9.55 -6.64 -9.30
CA TRP A 381 8.54 -7.57 -8.82
C TRP A 381 8.05 -8.49 -9.94
N LYS A 382 7.92 -9.77 -9.64
CA LYS A 382 7.35 -10.77 -10.53
C LYS A 382 6.00 -11.24 -10.01
N GLU A 383 4.97 -11.12 -10.83
CA GLU A 383 3.62 -11.51 -10.49
C GLU A 383 3.50 -13.00 -10.15
N PRO A 384 2.84 -13.39 -9.04
CA PRO A 384 2.47 -14.78 -8.80
C PRO A 384 1.46 -15.24 -9.85
N TYR A 385 1.35 -16.55 -10.06
CA TYR A 385 0.52 -17.20 -11.09
C TYR A 385 0.98 -16.98 -12.53
N LEU A 386 1.92 -16.07 -12.79
CA LEU A 386 2.39 -15.77 -14.15
C LEU A 386 2.90 -17.04 -14.85
N LYS A 387 2.25 -17.39 -15.98
CA LYS A 387 2.54 -18.63 -16.74
C LYS A 387 2.49 -19.91 -15.87
N GLY A 388 1.62 -19.91 -14.87
CA GLY A 388 1.43 -21.05 -13.96
C GLY A 388 2.55 -21.23 -12.92
N SER A 389 3.40 -20.22 -12.71
CA SER A 389 4.42 -20.26 -11.65
C SER A 389 3.91 -19.67 -10.34
N MET A 390 4.37 -20.25 -9.22
CA MET A 390 4.11 -19.73 -7.87
C MET A 390 5.43 -19.51 -7.13
N PRO A 391 5.52 -18.44 -6.29
CA PRO A 391 6.69 -18.21 -5.46
C PRO A 391 7.00 -19.42 -4.57
N THR A 392 8.23 -19.94 -4.63
CA THR A 392 8.60 -21.19 -3.95
C THR A 392 9.99 -21.11 -3.33
N PRO A 393 10.09 -21.29 -1.99
CA PRO A 393 8.99 -21.41 -1.03
C PRO A 393 8.30 -20.05 -0.84
N TYR A 394 7.01 -20.05 -0.54
CA TYR A 394 6.22 -18.79 -0.45
C TYR A 394 6.67 -17.84 0.68
N TYR A 395 7.54 -18.29 1.58
CA TYR A 395 8.04 -17.53 2.73
C TYR A 395 9.50 -17.07 2.60
N ASP A 396 10.20 -17.46 1.52
CA ASP A 396 11.61 -17.09 1.25
C ASP A 396 11.92 -17.24 -0.25
N ALA A 397 11.02 -16.76 -1.10
CA ALA A 397 11.15 -16.86 -2.54
C ALA A 397 12.33 -16.00 -3.06
N ASN A 398 13.13 -16.60 -3.97
CA ASN A 398 14.21 -15.91 -4.69
C ASN A 398 14.13 -16.33 -6.17
N ASP A 399 12.97 -16.09 -6.79
CA ASP A 399 12.56 -16.55 -8.11
C ASP A 399 11.87 -15.45 -8.93
N GLY A 400 12.07 -14.19 -8.51
CA GLY A 400 11.61 -12.97 -9.17
C GLY A 400 12.45 -12.60 -10.38
N TYR A 401 12.25 -11.39 -10.88
CA TYR A 401 13.13 -10.74 -11.85
C TYR A 401 14.37 -10.21 -11.13
N PRO A 402 15.53 -10.11 -11.82
CA PRO A 402 16.76 -9.72 -11.14
C PRO A 402 16.78 -8.22 -10.82
N ASP A 403 16.96 -7.87 -9.56
CA ASP A 403 17.27 -6.52 -9.12
C ASP A 403 18.67 -6.08 -9.58
N ALA A 404 18.93 -4.79 -9.65
CA ALA A 404 20.23 -4.26 -10.07
C ALA A 404 20.65 -3.05 -9.25
N LEU A 405 21.92 -3.04 -8.83
CA LEU A 405 22.64 -1.85 -8.39
C LEU A 405 23.43 -1.32 -9.58
N LEU A 406 23.15 -0.11 -9.99
CA LEU A 406 23.79 0.57 -11.11
C LEU A 406 24.71 1.67 -10.57
N ILE A 407 26.00 1.54 -10.85
CA ILE A 407 27.04 2.48 -10.43
C ILE A 407 27.18 3.56 -11.51
N ASN A 408 27.09 4.80 -11.11
CA ASN A 408 27.23 5.99 -11.95
C ASN A 408 28.72 6.33 -12.19
N ASP A 409 29.01 7.21 -13.12
CA ASP A 409 30.35 7.77 -13.39
C ASP A 409 30.38 9.30 -13.21
N GLY A 410 29.39 9.87 -12.54
CA GLY A 410 29.20 11.30 -12.35
C GLY A 410 28.79 12.07 -13.59
N LYS A 411 28.40 11.37 -14.67
CA LYS A 411 27.93 11.95 -15.95
C LYS A 411 26.65 11.29 -16.42
N GLY A 412 25.95 10.63 -15.51
CA GLY A 412 24.73 9.89 -15.82
C GLY A 412 24.97 8.61 -16.65
N ASN A 413 26.19 8.04 -16.73
CA ASN A 413 26.41 6.75 -17.35
C ASN A 413 26.53 5.67 -16.29
N PHE A 414 25.75 4.62 -16.45
CA PHE A 414 25.60 3.58 -15.44
C PHE A 414 26.19 2.24 -15.88
N THR A 415 26.74 1.50 -14.93
CA THR A 415 27.19 0.12 -15.11
C THR A 415 26.59 -0.79 -14.05
N ASP A 416 26.23 -2.06 -14.41
CA ASP A 416 25.72 -3.03 -13.43
C ASP A 416 26.82 -3.45 -12.46
N GLY A 417 26.75 -2.92 -11.24
CA GLY A 417 27.65 -3.20 -10.12
C GLY A 417 27.18 -4.32 -9.20
N THR A 418 25.97 -4.86 -9.36
CA THR A 418 25.27 -5.77 -8.44
C THR A 418 26.16 -6.89 -7.89
N LYS A 419 26.82 -7.62 -8.79
CA LYS A 419 27.69 -8.73 -8.40
C LYS A 419 28.93 -8.26 -7.65
N ASN A 420 29.54 -7.19 -8.13
CA ASN A 420 30.74 -6.63 -7.49
C ASN A 420 30.41 -6.04 -6.12
N ALA A 421 29.23 -5.52 -5.95
CA ALA A 421 28.73 -4.98 -4.68
C ALA A 421 28.33 -6.07 -3.66
N GLY A 422 28.29 -7.35 -4.04
CA GLY A 422 27.93 -8.45 -3.12
C GLY A 422 26.44 -8.77 -3.06
N LEU A 423 25.59 -8.20 -3.95
CA LEU A 423 24.13 -8.34 -3.93
C LEU A 423 23.60 -9.51 -4.77
N GLU A 424 24.48 -10.29 -5.42
CA GLU A 424 24.09 -11.34 -6.37
C GLU A 424 23.25 -12.47 -5.76
N ALA A 425 23.46 -12.83 -4.49
CA ALA A 425 22.87 -14.02 -3.87
C ALA A 425 21.33 -13.95 -3.78
N LYS A 426 20.78 -12.76 -3.53
CA LYS A 426 19.34 -12.53 -3.37
C LYS A 426 18.77 -11.58 -4.43
N ARG A 427 19.46 -11.37 -5.55
CA ARG A 427 19.03 -10.43 -6.59
C ARG A 427 17.72 -10.81 -7.28
N ASN A 428 17.22 -12.02 -7.08
CA ASN A 428 15.96 -12.49 -7.64
C ASN A 428 14.81 -12.46 -6.63
N ARG A 429 14.85 -11.57 -5.65
CA ARG A 429 13.73 -11.27 -4.78
C ARG A 429 12.57 -10.67 -5.59
N ARG A 430 11.39 -10.59 -5.00
CA ARG A 430 10.21 -9.94 -5.57
C ARG A 430 10.07 -8.58 -4.89
N THR A 431 10.98 -7.66 -5.26
CA THR A 431 11.18 -6.39 -4.55
C THR A 431 10.14 -5.35 -4.96
N TYR A 432 9.39 -4.86 -3.97
CA TYR A 432 8.40 -3.81 -4.16
C TYR A 432 8.90 -2.43 -3.74
N SER A 433 9.76 -2.36 -2.74
CA SER A 433 10.26 -1.10 -2.18
C SER A 433 11.68 -1.27 -1.67
N ALA A 434 12.51 -0.27 -1.84
CA ALA A 434 13.89 -0.28 -1.34
C ALA A 434 14.38 1.15 -1.09
N SER A 435 15.21 1.33 -0.06
CA SER A 435 15.85 2.62 0.23
C SER A 435 17.30 2.45 0.63
N PHE A 436 18.09 3.45 0.27
CA PHE A 436 19.40 3.68 0.86
C PHE A 436 19.25 4.55 2.11
N ALA A 437 19.68 4.03 3.27
CA ALA A 437 19.60 4.74 4.55
C ALA A 437 20.73 4.31 5.49
N ASP A 438 21.22 5.23 6.32
CA ASP A 438 22.24 4.97 7.36
C ASP A 438 21.56 4.31 8.57
N LEU A 439 21.39 2.98 8.53
CA LEU A 439 20.60 2.23 9.52
C LEU A 439 21.36 1.90 10.80
N ASP A 440 22.69 1.91 10.79
CA ASP A 440 23.51 1.63 11.97
C ASP A 440 24.24 2.87 12.54
N GLY A 441 24.10 4.02 11.89
CA GLY A 441 24.62 5.29 12.35
C GLY A 441 26.13 5.46 12.09
N ASP A 442 26.71 4.71 11.15
CA ASP A 442 28.14 4.80 10.81
C ASP A 442 28.44 5.81 9.69
N ASN A 443 27.39 6.38 9.09
CA ASN A 443 27.32 7.45 8.10
C ASN A 443 27.68 7.00 6.67
N ASP A 444 27.51 5.75 6.36
CA ASP A 444 27.37 5.31 4.98
C ASP A 444 25.91 4.85 4.72
N LEU A 445 25.58 4.57 3.48
CA LEU A 445 24.22 4.23 3.09
C LEU A 445 24.07 2.72 2.97
N ASP A 446 23.37 2.11 3.91
CA ASP A 446 22.93 0.72 3.84
C ASP A 446 21.78 0.56 2.85
N LEU A 447 21.55 -0.65 2.37
CA LEU A 447 20.41 -0.98 1.51
C LEU A 447 19.37 -1.78 2.28
N PHE A 448 18.16 -1.23 2.36
CA PHE A 448 16.98 -1.88 2.91
C PHE A 448 16.00 -2.25 1.79
N CYS A 449 15.61 -3.53 1.70
CA CYS A 449 14.69 -4.04 0.69
C CYS A 449 13.45 -4.65 1.32
N VAL A 450 12.27 -4.35 0.77
CA VAL A 450 10.99 -4.95 1.12
C VAL A 450 10.48 -5.78 -0.04
N CYS A 451 10.29 -7.07 0.23
CA CYS A 451 10.03 -8.05 -0.79
C CYS A 451 8.77 -8.85 -0.50
N ASP A 452 7.96 -9.05 -1.54
CA ASP A 452 6.84 -9.97 -1.51
C ASP A 452 7.35 -11.42 -1.39
N PHE A 453 6.64 -12.27 -0.67
CA PHE A 453 7.01 -13.69 -0.44
C PHE A 453 8.35 -13.93 0.26
N SER A 454 8.91 -12.93 0.95
CA SER A 454 10.12 -13.11 1.77
C SER A 454 10.20 -12.14 2.95
N GLY A 455 9.70 -10.92 2.81
CA GLY A 455 9.71 -9.88 3.83
C GLY A 455 10.84 -8.88 3.63
N ILE A 456 11.75 -8.78 4.58
CA ILE A 456 12.81 -7.78 4.60
C ILE A 456 14.16 -8.43 4.30
N ASP A 457 14.99 -7.76 3.50
CA ASP A 457 16.42 -8.00 3.41
C ASP A 457 17.19 -6.69 3.70
N VAL A 458 18.27 -6.80 4.50
CA VAL A 458 19.11 -5.66 4.91
C VAL A 458 20.56 -5.96 4.59
N TYR A 459 21.19 -5.02 3.92
CA TYR A 459 22.59 -5.14 3.49
C TYR A 459 23.36 -3.94 4.02
N ARG A 460 24.35 -4.21 4.89
CA ARG A 460 25.25 -3.19 5.42
C ARG A 460 26.35 -2.87 4.40
N ASN A 461 26.58 -1.60 4.17
CA ASN A 461 27.65 -1.08 3.33
C ASN A 461 29.00 -1.07 4.06
N ASP A 462 30.10 -0.88 3.35
CA ASP A 462 31.45 -0.69 3.88
C ASP A 462 32.06 0.67 3.47
N SER A 463 31.22 1.65 3.15
CA SER A 463 31.58 2.97 2.62
C SER A 463 32.29 2.96 1.24
N LYS A 464 32.20 1.83 0.51
CA LYS A 464 32.84 1.64 -0.80
C LYS A 464 31.95 0.88 -1.76
N GLY A 465 30.63 0.96 -1.57
CA GLY A 465 29.67 0.25 -2.39
C GLY A 465 29.75 -1.28 -2.27
N LYS A 466 30.27 -1.81 -1.14
CA LYS A 466 30.31 -3.24 -0.85
C LYS A 466 29.35 -3.58 0.26
N PHE A 467 28.36 -4.36 -0.09
CA PHE A 467 27.28 -4.73 0.78
C PHE A 467 27.45 -6.14 1.37
N THR A 468 27.16 -6.26 2.65
CA THR A 468 27.12 -7.53 3.38
C THR A 468 25.72 -7.79 3.86
N ASP A 469 25.13 -8.94 3.52
CA ASP A 469 23.82 -9.35 4.01
C ASP A 469 23.87 -9.57 5.53
N VAL A 470 23.19 -8.70 6.25
CA VAL A 470 23.08 -8.74 7.72
C VAL A 470 21.69 -9.11 8.20
N THR A 471 20.77 -9.45 7.29
CA THR A 471 19.34 -9.65 7.53
C THR A 471 19.07 -10.54 8.74
N ASP A 472 19.58 -11.78 8.75
CA ASP A 472 19.29 -12.74 9.81
C ASP A 472 19.91 -12.35 11.18
N ASN A 473 20.94 -11.51 11.16
CA ASN A 473 21.58 -10.99 12.38
C ASN A 473 20.81 -9.79 12.94
N TRP A 474 20.38 -8.88 12.08
CA TRP A 474 19.78 -7.61 12.44
C TRP A 474 18.26 -7.69 12.64
N VAL A 475 17.56 -8.55 11.88
CA VAL A 475 16.07 -8.59 11.89
C VAL A 475 15.59 -9.99 12.24
N LYS A 476 15.16 -10.19 13.49
CA LYS A 476 14.67 -11.50 13.95
C LYS A 476 13.31 -11.87 13.35
N GLN A 477 12.44 -10.91 13.13
CA GLN A 477 11.09 -11.09 12.57
C GLN A 477 11.02 -10.51 11.15
N ARG A 478 11.87 -11.01 10.23
CA ARG A 478 11.98 -10.46 8.88
C ARG A 478 10.88 -10.88 7.89
N HIS A 479 10.23 -12.01 8.17
CA HIS A 479 9.30 -12.62 7.21
C HIS A 479 7.97 -11.87 7.08
N GLY A 480 7.49 -11.72 5.86
CA GLY A 480 6.23 -11.06 5.53
C GLY A 480 5.96 -11.04 4.03
N PHE A 481 4.75 -10.68 3.65
CA PHE A 481 4.44 -10.24 2.30
C PHE A 481 4.61 -8.72 2.28
N GLY A 482 5.85 -8.28 2.05
CA GLY A 482 6.20 -6.86 2.14
C GLY A 482 5.87 -6.11 0.86
N MET A 483 5.25 -4.92 1.00
CA MET A 483 4.83 -4.07 -0.13
C MET A 483 5.55 -2.73 -0.16
N ALA A 484 5.67 -2.06 0.99
CA ALA A 484 6.35 -0.77 1.09
C ALA A 484 6.93 -0.57 2.49
N HIS A 485 7.66 0.52 2.66
CA HIS A 485 8.19 0.95 3.95
C HIS A 485 8.29 2.48 4.02
N THR A 486 8.55 2.98 5.21
CA THR A 486 9.03 4.33 5.47
C THR A 486 10.12 4.28 6.54
N VAL A 487 11.08 5.20 6.44
CA VAL A 487 12.24 5.30 7.35
C VAL A 487 12.14 6.62 8.10
N ALA A 488 12.11 6.56 9.43
CA ALA A 488 11.99 7.76 10.28
C ALA A 488 12.36 7.42 11.73
N ASP A 489 12.55 8.41 12.58
CA ASP A 489 12.78 8.24 14.02
C ASP A 489 11.44 8.27 14.77
N PHE A 490 10.78 7.11 14.91
CA PHE A 490 9.45 7.02 15.51
C PHE A 490 9.45 7.10 17.04
N ASN A 491 10.58 6.83 17.67
CA ASN A 491 10.69 6.81 19.12
C ASN A 491 11.44 8.02 19.71
N GLY A 492 12.00 8.90 18.87
CA GLY A 492 12.70 10.12 19.27
C GLY A 492 14.03 9.84 19.96
N ASP A 493 14.74 8.73 19.64
CA ASP A 493 16.02 8.38 20.25
C ASP A 493 17.24 8.80 19.43
N GLY A 494 17.02 9.31 18.20
CA GLY A 494 18.07 9.79 17.28
C GLY A 494 18.68 8.70 16.43
N ALA A 495 18.05 7.52 16.33
CA ALA A 495 18.37 6.48 15.37
C ALA A 495 17.21 6.36 14.33
N LEU A 496 17.52 5.85 13.15
CA LEU A 496 16.50 5.60 12.14
C LEU A 496 15.76 4.30 12.42
N ASP A 497 14.46 4.40 12.50
CA ASP A 497 13.53 3.29 12.62
C ASP A 497 12.92 2.97 11.25
N VAL A 498 12.28 1.81 11.13
CA VAL A 498 11.62 1.39 9.90
C VAL A 498 10.20 0.90 10.19
N TYR A 499 9.24 1.39 9.42
CA TYR A 499 7.91 0.81 9.36
C TYR A 499 7.68 0.17 8.00
N MET A 500 7.53 -1.17 7.99
CA MET A 500 7.20 -1.96 6.79
C MET A 500 5.72 -2.28 6.77
N VAL A 501 5.06 -2.10 5.63
CA VAL A 501 3.68 -2.52 5.41
C VAL A 501 3.60 -3.78 4.54
N GLY A 502 2.55 -4.58 4.80
CA GLY A 502 2.36 -5.83 4.11
C GLY A 502 1.02 -6.49 4.43
N MET A 503 0.83 -7.72 3.97
CA MET A 503 -0.43 -8.43 4.11
C MET A 503 -0.61 -9.02 5.50
N SER A 504 -1.74 -8.73 6.15
CA SER A 504 -2.29 -9.55 7.24
C SER A 504 -3.43 -10.43 6.71
N SER A 505 -3.60 -11.63 7.26
CA SER A 505 -4.68 -12.53 6.82
C SER A 505 -5.43 -13.15 8.00
N THR A 506 -6.73 -12.88 8.05
CA THR A 506 -7.64 -13.49 9.03
C THR A 506 -7.84 -14.97 8.75
N THR A 507 -7.90 -15.37 7.49
CA THR A 507 -7.99 -16.76 7.05
C THR A 507 -6.77 -17.57 7.50
N ALA A 508 -5.56 -17.06 7.29
CA ALA A 508 -4.33 -17.72 7.72
C ALA A 508 -4.34 -18.00 9.23
N ARG A 509 -4.73 -17.01 10.04
CA ARG A 509 -4.86 -17.19 11.49
C ARG A 509 -5.95 -18.19 11.87
N ARG A 510 -7.06 -18.25 11.13
CA ARG A 510 -8.13 -19.23 11.34
C ARG A 510 -7.65 -20.66 11.06
N LEU A 511 -6.89 -20.86 9.98
CA LEU A 511 -6.29 -22.16 9.67
C LEU A 511 -5.30 -22.61 10.75
N ASP A 512 -4.47 -21.72 11.28
CA ASP A 512 -3.55 -22.04 12.39
C ASP A 512 -4.31 -22.45 13.66
N ARG A 513 -5.39 -21.76 14.00
CA ARG A 513 -6.24 -22.11 15.16
C ARG A 513 -6.98 -23.42 14.99
N LEU A 514 -7.35 -23.77 13.76
CA LEU A 514 -7.95 -25.05 13.39
C LEU A 514 -6.90 -26.14 13.25
N ASN A 515 -5.62 -25.83 13.37
CA ASN A 515 -4.48 -26.73 13.15
C ASN A 515 -4.56 -27.45 11.79
N LEU A 516 -4.87 -26.70 10.73
CA LEU A 516 -4.99 -27.22 9.37
C LEU A 516 -3.72 -26.97 8.56
N GLY A 517 -3.20 -28.02 7.93
CA GLY A 517 -2.03 -28.00 7.08
C GLY A 517 -1.93 -29.30 6.28
N ARG A 518 -1.04 -29.35 5.28
CA ARG A 518 -0.82 -30.53 4.43
C ARG A 518 0.38 -31.32 4.92
N ASP A 519 0.26 -32.64 5.00
CA ASP A 519 1.36 -33.55 5.31
C ASP A 519 2.54 -33.32 4.34
N GLY A 520 3.76 -33.24 4.89
CA GLY A 520 4.98 -32.96 4.13
C GLY A 520 5.25 -31.47 3.86
N PHE A 521 4.40 -30.57 4.40
CA PHE A 521 4.52 -29.13 4.29
C PHE A 521 4.58 -28.41 5.66
N GLU A 522 5.09 -29.08 6.69
CA GLU A 522 5.09 -28.58 8.07
C GLU A 522 5.80 -27.23 8.21
N LYS A 523 6.85 -26.98 7.39
CA LYS A 523 7.53 -25.68 7.37
C LYS A 523 6.66 -24.58 6.74
N TYR A 524 5.84 -24.91 5.74
CA TYR A 524 4.87 -23.99 5.16
C TYR A 524 3.85 -23.55 6.21
N ASP A 525 3.30 -24.51 6.95
CA ASP A 525 2.35 -24.23 8.01
C ASP A 525 2.96 -23.40 9.14
N ALA A 526 4.18 -23.71 9.57
CA ALA A 526 4.92 -22.95 10.59
C ALA A 526 5.24 -21.49 10.16
N MET A 527 5.42 -21.26 8.85
CA MET A 527 5.72 -19.93 8.33
C MET A 527 4.47 -19.08 8.04
N ARG A 528 3.26 -19.67 8.11
CA ARG A 528 2.00 -18.95 7.84
C ARG A 528 1.80 -17.76 8.77
N ALA A 529 1.94 -17.93 10.07
CA ALA A 529 1.78 -16.85 11.05
C ALA A 529 2.86 -15.74 10.92
N PRO A 530 4.17 -16.04 10.79
CA PRO A 530 5.17 -15.01 10.48
C PRO A 530 4.87 -14.22 9.20
N MET A 531 4.49 -14.89 8.13
CA MET A 531 4.21 -14.25 6.84
C MET A 531 2.96 -13.37 6.85
N THR A 532 1.97 -13.68 7.69
CA THR A 532 0.68 -12.96 7.76
C THR A 532 0.54 -12.12 9.01
N TYR A 533 1.64 -11.78 9.66
CA TYR A 533 1.61 -10.87 10.82
C TYR A 533 1.01 -9.51 10.44
N GLY A 534 1.27 -9.04 9.23
CA GLY A 534 0.90 -7.74 8.70
C GLY A 534 2.06 -6.77 8.74
N ASN A 535 1.77 -5.51 9.04
CA ASN A 535 2.77 -4.45 9.09
C ASN A 535 3.70 -4.63 10.30
N ARG A 536 4.93 -4.10 10.19
CA ARG A 536 5.93 -4.21 11.25
C ARG A 536 6.64 -2.89 11.48
N LEU A 537 6.63 -2.43 12.72
CA LEU A 537 7.46 -1.33 13.19
C LEU A 537 8.74 -1.92 13.81
N TYR A 538 9.88 -1.37 13.45
CA TYR A 538 11.19 -1.75 14.00
C TYR A 538 11.89 -0.50 14.52
N PHE A 539 12.39 -0.56 15.72
CA PHE A 539 13.30 0.45 16.25
C PHE A 539 14.73 0.11 15.89
N GLY A 540 15.44 1.10 15.35
CA GLY A 540 16.80 0.98 14.89
C GLY A 540 17.83 1.15 16.00
N SER A 541 19.01 0.62 15.78
CA SER A 541 20.19 0.83 16.61
C SER A 541 21.42 0.35 15.87
N SER A 542 22.61 0.69 16.32
CA SER A 542 23.87 0.18 15.78
C SER A 542 23.99 -1.37 15.78
N ASN A 543 23.06 -2.08 16.41
CA ASN A 543 23.01 -3.54 16.48
C ASN A 543 21.89 -4.16 15.63
N GLY A 544 21.19 -3.36 14.83
CA GLY A 544 20.12 -3.76 13.94
C GLY A 544 18.72 -3.31 14.38
N LEU A 545 17.70 -3.92 13.80
CA LEU A 545 16.31 -3.54 13.87
C LEU A 545 15.53 -4.46 14.83
N GLN A 546 14.88 -3.88 15.83
CA GLN A 546 14.10 -4.62 16.84
C GLN A 546 12.63 -4.27 16.76
N GLN A 547 11.76 -5.27 16.65
CA GLN A 547 10.32 -5.09 16.70
C GLN A 547 9.85 -4.85 18.13
N PRO A 548 9.37 -3.64 18.50
CA PRO A 548 8.83 -3.37 19.83
C PRO A 548 7.42 -3.94 19.98
N ALA A 549 6.93 -4.05 21.21
CA ALA A 549 5.53 -4.43 21.46
C ALA A 549 4.52 -3.44 20.83
N LEU A 550 4.90 -2.19 20.71
CA LEU A 550 4.14 -1.13 20.04
C LEU A 550 3.80 -1.45 18.56
N SER A 551 4.58 -2.31 17.91
CA SER A 551 4.30 -2.78 16.55
C SER A 551 2.92 -3.44 16.40
N ASP A 552 2.38 -4.05 17.48
CA ASP A 552 1.05 -4.68 17.44
C ASP A 552 -0.10 -3.68 17.25
N ASP A 553 0.07 -2.41 17.63
CA ASP A 553 -0.95 -1.36 17.47
C ASP A 553 -1.19 -1.02 15.98
N VAL A 554 -0.15 -1.15 15.16
CA VAL A 554 -0.14 -0.76 13.75
C VAL A 554 -0.03 -1.95 12.79
N ALA A 555 -0.05 -3.20 13.32
CA ALA A 555 0.27 -4.39 12.54
C ALA A 555 -0.85 -4.88 11.62
N ARG A 556 -2.11 -4.83 12.09
CA ARG A 556 -3.22 -5.58 11.45
C ARG A 556 -4.22 -4.62 10.83
N THR A 557 -3.86 -4.11 9.67
CA THR A 557 -4.69 -3.14 8.94
C THR A 557 -5.38 -3.74 7.70
N GLY A 558 -4.99 -4.95 7.29
CA GLY A 558 -5.50 -5.61 6.09
C GLY A 558 -4.36 -5.98 5.14
N TRP A 559 -4.59 -5.84 3.85
CA TRP A 559 -3.55 -5.91 2.82
C TRP A 559 -3.07 -4.50 2.50
N SER A 560 -1.97 -4.12 3.13
CA SER A 560 -1.40 -2.77 3.02
C SER A 560 -0.42 -2.67 1.86
N TRP A 561 -0.47 -1.54 1.13
CA TRP A 561 0.36 -1.28 -0.05
C TRP A 561 1.35 -0.14 0.16
N GLY A 562 0.86 1.08 0.26
CA GLY A 562 1.67 2.27 0.49
C GLY A 562 1.60 2.73 1.94
N THR A 563 2.62 3.44 2.36
CA THR A 563 2.67 4.08 3.68
C THR A 563 3.45 5.38 3.58
N GLY A 564 3.17 6.29 4.49
CA GLY A 564 3.94 7.51 4.70
C GLY A 564 3.93 7.87 6.18
N SER A 565 5.02 8.46 6.63
CA SER A 565 5.15 9.02 7.97
C SER A 565 5.25 10.54 7.90
N ALA A 566 4.61 11.22 8.84
CA ALA A 566 4.73 12.66 9.07
C ALA A 566 4.24 12.99 10.47
N ASP A 567 4.67 14.11 11.01
CA ASP A 567 4.06 14.70 12.18
C ASP A 567 2.89 15.57 11.67
N PHE A 568 1.67 14.97 11.62
CA PHE A 568 0.52 15.65 10.99
C PHE A 568 -0.07 16.76 11.86
N ASP A 569 0.13 16.72 13.18
CA ASP A 569 -0.39 17.76 14.10
C ASP A 569 0.71 18.64 14.73
N ASN A 570 1.94 18.45 14.30
CA ASN A 570 3.13 19.17 14.76
C ASN A 570 3.36 19.05 16.29
N ASP A 571 2.93 17.95 16.91
CA ASP A 571 3.09 17.74 18.36
C ASP A 571 4.48 17.21 18.73
N GLY A 572 5.24 16.76 17.75
CA GLY A 572 6.65 16.38 17.90
C GLY A 572 6.88 14.88 17.88
N ASP A 573 5.89 14.04 17.62
CA ASP A 573 6.07 12.63 17.35
C ASP A 573 5.48 12.25 15.96
N LEU A 574 6.05 11.21 15.35
CA LEU A 574 5.70 10.86 13.98
C LEU A 574 4.50 9.93 13.94
N ASP A 575 3.58 10.25 13.06
CA ASP A 575 2.37 9.52 12.77
C ASP A 575 2.54 8.63 11.53
N LEU A 576 1.58 7.73 11.29
CA LEU A 576 1.61 6.79 10.18
C LEU A 576 0.30 6.83 9.39
N TYR A 577 0.40 6.89 8.07
CA TYR A 577 -0.71 6.60 7.17
C TYR A 577 -0.48 5.30 6.40
N VAL A 578 -1.53 4.46 6.28
CA VAL A 578 -1.47 3.15 5.62
C VAL A 578 -2.59 3.04 4.60
N ALA A 579 -2.21 2.76 3.36
CA ALA A 579 -3.11 2.49 2.25
C ALA A 579 -3.42 1.00 2.16
N ASN A 580 -4.70 0.62 2.18
CA ASN A 580 -5.18 -0.76 2.24
C ASN A 580 -6.06 -1.14 1.04
N GLY A 581 -6.33 -2.44 0.93
CA GLY A 581 -7.19 -3.05 -0.07
C GLY A 581 -6.43 -3.58 -1.28
N HIS A 582 -6.70 -4.84 -1.66
CA HIS A 582 -5.96 -5.44 -2.79
C HIS A 582 -6.78 -5.45 -4.08
N LEU A 583 -7.85 -6.23 -4.15
CA LEU A 583 -8.75 -6.31 -5.31
C LEU A 583 -10.21 -6.41 -4.86
N SER A 584 -10.93 -5.31 -4.97
CA SER A 584 -12.37 -5.26 -4.67
C SER A 584 -13.19 -5.68 -5.87
N GLY A 585 -14.05 -6.69 -5.67
CA GLY A 585 -15.02 -7.16 -6.66
C GLY A 585 -16.44 -6.64 -6.36
N ASN A 586 -17.47 -7.38 -6.79
CA ASN A 586 -18.88 -7.07 -6.46
C ASN A 586 -19.30 -7.61 -5.09
N SER A 587 -18.54 -8.53 -4.50
CA SER A 587 -18.80 -9.17 -3.21
C SER A 587 -17.58 -9.16 -2.33
N ALA A 588 -17.78 -9.06 -1.03
CA ALA A 588 -16.75 -9.26 0.00
C ALA A 588 -16.37 -10.76 0.19
N LEU A 589 -16.90 -11.68 -0.63
CA LEU A 589 -16.42 -13.06 -0.68
C LEU A 589 -14.95 -13.07 -1.09
N ASP A 590 -14.10 -13.67 -0.25
CA ASP A 590 -12.66 -13.50 -0.35
C ASP A 590 -11.95 -14.73 -0.97
N TYR A 591 -10.92 -14.47 -1.80
CA TYR A 591 -10.07 -15.48 -2.43
C TYR A 591 -9.06 -16.11 -1.44
N CYS A 592 -8.81 -15.47 -0.32
CA CYS A 592 -7.73 -15.79 0.63
C CYS A 592 -7.74 -17.25 1.08
N THR A 593 -8.93 -17.84 1.31
CA THR A 593 -9.03 -19.27 1.69
C THR A 593 -8.45 -20.18 0.62
N ARG A 594 -8.75 -19.92 -0.65
CA ARG A 594 -8.22 -20.72 -1.74
C ARG A 594 -6.70 -20.64 -1.83
N PHE A 595 -6.14 -19.44 -1.72
CA PHE A 595 -4.71 -19.23 -1.71
C PHE A 595 -4.03 -20.07 -0.63
N TRP A 596 -4.54 -20.01 0.62
CA TRP A 596 -3.93 -20.68 1.76
C TRP A 596 -4.18 -22.20 1.81
N CYS A 597 -5.30 -22.69 1.31
CA CYS A 597 -5.61 -24.12 1.32
C CYS A 597 -5.00 -24.87 0.12
N HIS A 598 -4.74 -24.17 -0.99
CA HIS A 598 -4.37 -24.85 -2.23
C HIS A 598 -3.16 -24.25 -2.93
N ASP A 599 -3.18 -22.96 -3.23
CA ASP A 599 -2.24 -22.38 -4.20
C ASP A 599 -0.80 -22.36 -3.70
N VAL A 600 -0.58 -22.05 -2.41
CA VAL A 600 0.75 -22.05 -1.78
C VAL A 600 1.46 -23.41 -1.85
N TYR A 601 0.73 -24.50 -2.02
CA TYR A 601 1.26 -25.85 -2.06
C TYR A 601 1.62 -26.36 -3.47
N THR A 602 1.46 -25.54 -4.51
CA THR A 602 1.77 -25.97 -5.91
C THR A 602 3.24 -26.22 -6.17
N GLY A 603 4.14 -25.58 -5.38
CA GLY A 603 5.55 -25.91 -5.31
C GLY A 603 6.37 -25.70 -6.58
N THR A 604 5.97 -24.79 -7.50
CA THR A 604 6.71 -24.52 -8.73
C THR A 604 6.95 -23.04 -8.99
N SER A 605 8.23 -22.66 -9.07
CA SER A 605 8.68 -21.32 -9.50
C SER A 605 8.86 -21.21 -11.02
N LYS A 606 8.74 -22.33 -11.74
CA LYS A 606 8.94 -22.41 -13.20
C LYS A 606 7.61 -22.34 -13.93
N PRO A 607 7.57 -21.76 -15.14
CA PRO A 607 6.40 -21.79 -15.99
C PRO A 607 5.85 -23.20 -16.16
N ASN A 608 4.54 -23.36 -16.04
CA ASN A 608 3.84 -24.64 -16.16
C ASN A 608 2.48 -24.42 -16.84
N GLN A 609 2.34 -24.90 -18.08
CA GLN A 609 1.14 -24.68 -18.91
C GLN A 609 -0.14 -25.27 -18.30
N THR A 610 -0.05 -26.42 -17.61
CA THR A 610 -1.21 -27.02 -16.94
C THR A 610 -1.69 -26.17 -15.78
N LEU A 611 -0.75 -25.69 -14.94
CA LEU A 611 -1.07 -24.77 -13.84
C LEU A 611 -1.54 -23.41 -14.34
N ASP A 612 -0.98 -22.90 -15.45
CA ASP A 612 -1.42 -21.64 -16.06
C ASP A 612 -2.90 -21.69 -16.45
N THR A 613 -3.30 -22.77 -17.14
CA THR A 613 -4.71 -23.00 -17.48
C THR A 613 -5.58 -23.18 -16.25
N PHE A 614 -5.10 -23.93 -15.27
CA PHE A 614 -5.79 -24.17 -14.03
C PHE A 614 -6.03 -22.88 -13.23
N PHE A 615 -4.99 -22.08 -13.00
CA PHE A 615 -5.08 -20.81 -12.29
C PHE A 615 -5.92 -19.78 -13.04
N SER A 616 -5.77 -19.67 -14.36
CA SER A 616 -6.61 -18.77 -15.18
C SER A 616 -8.11 -19.05 -14.98
N GLY A 617 -8.49 -20.34 -14.90
CA GLY A 617 -9.86 -20.72 -14.59
C GLY A 617 -10.31 -20.31 -13.19
N LYS A 618 -9.43 -20.41 -12.19
CA LYS A 618 -9.74 -20.07 -10.79
C LYS A 618 -9.77 -18.57 -10.52
N LEU A 619 -8.92 -17.82 -11.19
CA LEU A 619 -8.81 -16.36 -11.03
C LEU A 619 -9.84 -15.60 -11.89
N SER A 620 -10.55 -16.27 -12.79
CA SER A 620 -11.44 -15.61 -13.78
C SER A 620 -12.55 -14.74 -13.18
N GLY A 621 -12.94 -14.96 -11.93
CA GLY A 621 -13.93 -14.15 -11.22
C GLY A 621 -13.36 -13.12 -10.23
N LEU A 622 -12.03 -13.10 -10.07
CA LEU A 622 -11.38 -12.20 -9.12
C LEU A 622 -11.46 -10.74 -9.60
N GLY A 623 -11.73 -9.83 -8.66
CA GLY A 623 -11.97 -8.42 -8.98
C GLY A 623 -13.32 -8.16 -9.66
N SER A 624 -14.14 -9.19 -9.92
CA SER A 624 -15.50 -9.05 -10.43
C SER A 624 -16.52 -9.73 -9.51
N ASN A 625 -16.56 -11.06 -9.46
CA ASN A 625 -17.55 -11.80 -8.68
C ASN A 625 -17.19 -11.90 -7.20
N TYR A 626 -15.91 -11.91 -6.89
CA TYR A 626 -15.36 -11.98 -5.54
C TYR A 626 -14.10 -11.13 -5.44
N SER A 627 -13.69 -10.86 -4.22
CA SER A 627 -12.57 -9.99 -3.88
C SER A 627 -11.35 -10.79 -3.41
N TRP A 628 -10.23 -10.12 -3.28
CA TRP A 628 -9.11 -10.58 -2.49
C TRP A 628 -8.69 -9.43 -1.58
N ASN A 629 -8.96 -9.53 -0.27
CA ASN A 629 -8.80 -8.45 0.70
C ASN A 629 -9.39 -7.12 0.17
N GLY A 630 -10.63 -7.17 -0.32
CA GLY A 630 -11.32 -6.00 -0.84
C GLY A 630 -12.08 -5.24 0.24
N PHE A 631 -12.34 -3.95 -0.03
CA PHE A 631 -13.14 -3.06 0.81
C PHE A 631 -12.56 -2.80 2.19
N GLU A 632 -11.26 -2.95 2.36
CA GLU A 632 -10.53 -2.61 3.57
C GLU A 632 -10.32 -1.09 3.66
N HIS A 633 -10.43 -0.55 4.88
CA HIS A 633 -10.26 0.88 5.10
C HIS A 633 -8.79 1.27 5.22
N ASN A 634 -8.45 2.46 4.72
CA ASN A 634 -7.17 3.08 5.01
C ASN A 634 -7.10 3.53 6.48
N HIS A 635 -5.90 3.54 7.04
CA HIS A 635 -5.66 3.90 8.44
C HIS A 635 -4.76 5.13 8.55
N LEU A 636 -5.11 6.02 9.47
CA LEU A 636 -4.26 7.09 9.98
C LEU A 636 -4.05 6.84 11.47
N PHE A 637 -2.84 6.54 11.84
CA PHE A 637 -2.44 6.29 13.22
C PHE A 637 -1.73 7.52 13.78
N LEU A 638 -2.38 8.23 14.69
CA LEU A 638 -1.69 9.23 15.47
C LEU A 638 -0.91 8.56 16.61
N ASN A 639 0.36 8.95 16.75
CA ASN A 639 1.23 8.52 17.82
C ASN A 639 0.80 9.17 19.14
N LYS A 640 1.06 8.54 20.23
CA LYS A 640 0.72 9.02 21.58
C LYS A 640 2.00 9.12 22.41
N GLN A 641 2.88 10.04 22.03
CA GLN A 641 4.13 10.25 22.74
C GLN A 641 4.86 8.93 23.03
N ASN A 642 5.02 8.12 21.99
CA ASN A 642 5.66 6.80 22.02
C ASN A 642 5.02 5.76 22.98
N SER A 643 3.77 6.00 23.41
CA SER A 643 3.03 5.08 24.29
C SER A 643 1.96 4.24 23.60
N GLY A 644 1.77 4.39 22.29
CA GLY A 644 0.80 3.68 21.49
C GLY A 644 0.35 4.49 20.26
N PHE A 645 -0.26 3.81 19.32
CA PHE A 645 -0.86 4.42 18.13
C PHE A 645 -2.38 4.28 18.17
N HIS A 646 -3.09 5.32 17.73
CA HIS A 646 -4.55 5.29 17.64
C HIS A 646 -5.01 5.56 16.21
N ASN A 647 -5.79 4.63 15.66
CA ASN A 647 -6.43 4.85 14.35
C ASN A 647 -7.55 5.90 14.46
N VAL A 648 -7.36 7.01 13.78
CA VAL A 648 -8.29 8.14 13.72
C VAL A 648 -8.76 8.44 12.29
N ALA A 649 -8.42 7.59 11.32
CA ALA A 649 -8.66 7.84 9.89
C ALA A 649 -10.11 8.24 9.60
N PHE A 650 -11.09 7.50 10.12
CA PHE A 650 -12.49 7.84 9.91
C PHE A 650 -12.88 9.16 10.55
N LEU A 651 -12.39 9.42 11.74
CA LEU A 651 -12.72 10.63 12.49
C LEU A 651 -12.23 11.88 11.76
N LEU A 652 -11.05 11.80 11.16
CA LEU A 652 -10.39 12.91 10.49
C LEU A 652 -10.60 12.97 8.96
N GLY A 653 -11.33 12.00 8.38
CA GLY A 653 -11.78 12.06 6.99
C GLY A 653 -10.90 11.35 5.97
N THR A 654 -10.00 10.46 6.41
CA THR A 654 -9.03 9.75 5.56
C THR A 654 -9.24 8.23 5.46
N ALA A 655 -10.28 7.66 6.09
CA ALA A 655 -10.61 6.23 6.00
C ALA A 655 -11.32 5.91 4.68
N PHE A 656 -10.57 5.89 3.59
CA PHE A 656 -11.11 5.52 2.29
C PHE A 656 -11.37 4.01 2.22
N GLU A 657 -12.51 3.63 1.65
CA GLU A 657 -12.91 2.24 1.38
C GLU A 657 -12.71 1.92 -0.11
N PHE A 658 -11.53 2.19 -0.64
CA PHE A 658 -11.16 1.81 -2.00
C PHE A 658 -9.77 1.16 -1.98
N ASP A 659 -9.47 0.33 -2.97
CA ASP A 659 -8.15 -0.26 -3.10
C ASP A 659 -7.13 0.86 -3.30
N ALA A 660 -6.32 1.11 -2.29
CA ALA A 660 -5.33 2.17 -2.30
C ALA A 660 -3.93 1.62 -2.62
N ARG A 661 -3.04 2.47 -3.14
CA ARG A 661 -1.68 2.10 -3.54
C ARG A 661 -0.66 3.07 -2.98
N ALA A 662 -0.19 4.01 -3.78
CA ALA A 662 0.81 4.98 -3.38
C ALA A 662 0.29 5.95 -2.31
N VAL A 663 1.19 6.32 -1.40
CA VAL A 663 1.00 7.37 -0.40
C VAL A 663 2.18 8.33 -0.49
N VAL A 664 1.92 9.62 -0.46
CA VAL A 664 2.95 10.66 -0.28
C VAL A 664 2.48 11.62 0.80
N THR A 665 3.38 11.98 1.70
CA THR A 665 3.17 13.03 2.70
C THR A 665 4.03 14.23 2.34
N ALA A 666 3.43 15.42 2.25
CA ALA A 666 4.13 16.65 1.88
C ALA A 666 3.30 17.87 2.26
N ASP A 667 3.93 18.97 2.61
CA ASP A 667 3.27 20.28 2.78
C ASP A 667 3.13 20.93 1.39
N ILE A 668 1.98 20.70 0.73
CA ILE A 668 1.73 21.10 -0.66
C ILE A 668 1.46 22.60 -0.81
N ASP A 669 0.92 23.22 0.22
CA ASP A 669 0.60 24.65 0.16
C ASP A 669 1.47 25.53 1.08
N VAL A 670 2.52 24.91 1.63
CA VAL A 670 3.58 25.57 2.42
C VAL A 670 3.02 26.31 3.64
N ASP A 671 1.98 25.70 4.27
CA ASP A 671 1.37 26.25 5.49
C ASP A 671 1.96 25.66 6.77
N GLY A 672 2.87 24.69 6.66
CA GLY A 672 3.59 24.06 7.76
C GLY A 672 2.91 22.80 8.31
N LEU A 673 1.86 22.33 7.65
CA LEU A 673 1.20 21.05 7.96
C LEU A 673 1.40 20.10 6.79
N ASN A 674 1.84 18.89 7.07
CA ASN A 674 1.93 17.88 6.03
C ASN A 674 0.54 17.46 5.55
N ASP A 675 0.31 17.57 4.25
CA ASP A 675 -0.85 17.07 3.53
C ASP A 675 -0.69 15.61 3.17
N LEU A 676 -1.76 14.98 2.69
CA LEU A 676 -1.79 13.57 2.36
C LEU A 676 -2.22 13.35 0.92
N LEU A 677 -1.40 12.66 0.14
CA LEU A 677 -1.69 12.20 -1.21
C LEU A 677 -1.93 10.70 -1.19
N VAL A 678 -3.05 10.25 -1.77
CA VAL A 678 -3.41 8.82 -1.82
C VAL A 678 -3.84 8.45 -3.23
N VAL A 679 -3.25 7.38 -3.77
CA VAL A 679 -3.63 6.84 -5.08
C VAL A 679 -4.60 5.68 -4.90
N GLN A 680 -5.78 5.81 -5.48
CA GLN A 680 -6.73 4.72 -5.65
C GLN A 680 -6.40 3.90 -6.89
N TYR A 681 -6.53 2.59 -6.80
CA TYR A 681 -6.59 1.67 -7.92
C TYR A 681 -8.00 1.12 -8.10
N ASP A 682 -8.61 1.38 -9.25
CA ASP A 682 -9.92 0.81 -9.61
C ASP A 682 -9.68 -0.44 -10.48
N SER A 683 -9.86 -1.62 -9.88
CA SER A 683 -9.61 -2.90 -10.53
C SER A 683 -10.59 -3.19 -11.70
N HIS A 684 -11.81 -2.66 -11.63
CA HIS A 684 -12.82 -2.82 -12.69
C HIS A 684 -12.50 -1.97 -13.91
N ALA A 685 -12.17 -0.71 -13.67
CA ALA A 685 -11.82 0.24 -14.73
C ALA A 685 -10.36 0.12 -15.16
N LYS A 686 -9.51 -0.58 -14.39
CA LYS A 686 -8.05 -0.66 -14.55
C LYS A 686 -7.40 0.72 -14.61
N GLN A 687 -7.82 1.60 -13.74
CA GLN A 687 -7.46 3.01 -13.71
C GLN A 687 -7.02 3.42 -12.32
N GLN A 688 -6.33 4.55 -12.25
CA GLN A 688 -5.92 5.15 -10.99
C GLN A 688 -6.57 6.54 -10.82
N ARG A 689 -6.75 6.94 -9.57
CA ARG A 689 -7.15 8.30 -9.18
C ARG A 689 -6.22 8.77 -8.09
N LEU A 690 -5.82 10.05 -8.16
CA LEU A 690 -5.11 10.71 -7.07
C LEU A 690 -6.09 11.54 -6.26
N PHE A 691 -6.00 11.42 -4.94
CA PHE A 691 -6.64 12.31 -3.96
C PHE A 691 -5.55 13.08 -3.23
N VAL A 692 -5.64 14.39 -3.23
CA VAL A 692 -4.81 15.29 -2.42
C VAL A 692 -5.70 15.85 -1.33
N MET A 693 -5.36 15.53 -0.09
CA MET A 693 -6.12 15.88 1.11
C MET A 693 -5.34 16.93 1.90
N LYS A 694 -5.84 18.16 1.89
CA LYS A 694 -5.27 19.23 2.72
C LYS A 694 -5.48 18.91 4.20
N ASN A 695 -4.40 18.97 4.95
CA ASN A 695 -4.42 18.91 6.40
C ASN A 695 -4.88 20.27 6.96
N GLN A 696 -5.93 20.25 7.76
CA GLN A 696 -6.47 21.42 8.49
C GLN A 696 -6.55 21.12 9.99
N MET A 697 -5.68 20.24 10.49
CA MET A 697 -5.61 20.00 11.92
C MET A 697 -5.38 21.33 12.63
N PRO A 698 -6.07 21.59 13.74
CA PRO A 698 -5.81 22.79 14.52
C PRO A 698 -4.38 22.69 15.05
N ALA A 699 -3.43 23.23 14.28
CA ALA A 699 -2.01 23.21 14.63
C ALA A 699 -1.83 23.82 16.01
N LYS A 700 -1.41 23.01 16.95
CA LYS A 700 -1.04 23.44 18.30
C LYS A 700 0.47 23.54 18.46
N GLY A 701 1.20 22.98 17.49
CA GLY A 701 2.63 22.89 17.51
C GLY A 701 3.36 23.94 16.68
N ASN A 702 4.49 24.36 17.18
CA ASN A 702 5.50 25.02 16.36
C ASN A 702 6.15 23.95 15.46
N TRP A 703 6.77 24.39 14.40
CA TRP A 703 7.46 23.52 13.45
C TRP A 703 8.69 24.20 12.86
N ILE A 704 9.56 23.43 12.23
CA ILE A 704 10.66 23.90 11.41
C ILE A 704 10.90 22.96 10.25
N GLY A 705 11.09 23.51 9.05
CA GLY A 705 11.38 22.74 7.85
C GLY A 705 12.73 23.12 7.23
N LEU A 706 13.36 22.18 6.53
CA LEU A 706 14.60 22.39 5.79
C LEU A 706 14.52 21.79 4.39
N HIS A 707 14.84 22.58 3.39
CA HIS A 707 15.21 22.11 2.06
C HIS A 707 16.74 22.00 2.03
N ILE A 708 17.25 20.77 2.01
CA ILE A 708 18.69 20.51 2.03
C ILE A 708 19.13 20.24 0.61
N THR A 709 20.05 21.06 0.14
CA THR A 709 20.58 20.96 -1.21
C THR A 709 22.06 20.62 -1.19
N ASP A 710 22.55 20.08 -2.28
CA ASP A 710 23.96 19.94 -2.56
C ASP A 710 24.59 21.26 -3.02
N SER A 711 25.82 21.24 -3.49
CA SER A 711 26.52 22.44 -3.99
C SER A 711 25.98 22.95 -5.33
N ALA A 712 25.25 22.16 -6.08
CA ALA A 712 24.60 22.50 -7.34
C ALA A 712 23.18 23.04 -7.14
N GLY A 713 22.64 22.95 -5.91
CA GLY A 713 21.30 23.40 -5.56
C GLY A 713 20.21 22.35 -5.76
N GLN A 714 20.60 21.08 -5.96
CA GLN A 714 19.68 19.95 -6.06
C GLN A 714 19.47 19.27 -4.71
N PRO A 715 18.35 18.52 -4.50
CA PRO A 715 18.11 17.79 -3.28
C PRO A 715 19.27 16.87 -2.90
N ALA A 716 19.79 17.03 -1.68
CA ALA A 716 20.91 16.24 -1.19
C ALA A 716 20.45 14.89 -0.65
N ASN A 717 20.11 13.93 -1.55
CA ASN A 717 19.69 12.59 -1.16
C ASN A 717 20.76 11.91 -0.28
N GLY A 718 20.32 11.24 0.80
CA GLY A 718 21.18 10.65 1.81
C GLY A 718 21.62 11.61 2.92
N ALA A 719 21.39 12.94 2.79
CA ALA A 719 21.71 13.88 3.85
C ALA A 719 20.86 13.64 5.10
N THR A 720 21.48 13.86 6.28
CA THR A 720 20.79 13.74 7.57
C THR A 720 20.69 15.09 8.27
N VAL A 721 19.62 15.27 9.01
CA VAL A 721 19.39 16.42 9.91
C VAL A 721 19.12 15.92 11.29
N GLN A 722 19.95 16.34 12.25
CA GLN A 722 19.71 16.10 13.67
C GLN A 722 19.18 17.36 14.33
N LEU A 723 18.02 17.24 14.97
CA LEU A 723 17.40 18.31 15.77
C LEU A 723 17.83 18.18 17.23
N PHE A 724 18.14 19.33 17.83
CA PHE A 724 18.42 19.46 19.26
C PHE A 724 17.50 20.53 19.85
N ALA A 725 16.56 20.13 20.70
CA ALA A 725 15.62 21.03 21.39
C ALA A 725 15.48 20.58 22.86
N GLY A 726 16.20 21.23 23.76
CA GLY A 726 16.29 20.80 25.16
C GLY A 726 16.87 19.40 25.31
N LYS A 727 16.03 18.43 25.72
CA LYS A 727 16.42 17.01 25.84
C LYS A 727 16.10 16.20 24.58
N ARG A 728 15.26 16.73 23.72
CA ARG A 728 14.80 16.06 22.49
C ARG A 728 15.94 15.96 21.48
N ARG A 729 16.04 14.81 20.84
CA ARG A 729 17.00 14.49 19.80
C ARG A 729 16.27 13.69 18.74
N ASP A 730 16.04 14.28 17.59
CA ASP A 730 15.41 13.60 16.48
C ASP A 730 16.34 13.61 15.28
N ILE A 731 16.15 12.66 14.39
CA ILE A 731 16.87 12.57 13.13
C ILE A 731 15.88 12.42 11.97
N VAL A 732 16.15 13.12 10.89
CA VAL A 732 15.52 12.90 9.57
C VAL A 732 16.65 12.64 8.58
N GLN A 733 16.50 11.63 7.75
CA GLN A 733 17.34 11.41 6.58
C GLN A 733 16.52 11.57 5.31
N LEU A 734 17.08 12.24 4.30
CA LEU A 734 16.46 12.37 2.98
C LEU A 734 16.65 11.05 2.23
N VAL A 735 15.61 10.24 2.17
CA VAL A 735 15.59 8.94 1.50
C VAL A 735 14.72 8.98 0.25
N THR A 736 14.94 8.04 -0.65
CA THR A 736 14.11 7.78 -1.83
C THR A 736 13.73 6.31 -1.89
N GLY A 737 12.72 5.97 -2.71
CA GLY A 737 12.31 4.57 -2.92
C GLY A 737 11.43 3.98 -1.81
N ASP A 738 11.15 4.74 -0.77
CA ASP A 738 10.17 4.45 0.26
C ASP A 738 8.73 4.66 -0.28
N SER A 739 7.72 4.13 0.45
CA SER A 739 6.34 4.02 -0.02
C SER A 739 6.21 3.07 -1.24
N PHE A 740 5.11 3.14 -1.98
CA PHE A 740 4.81 2.26 -3.11
C PHE A 740 4.70 3.09 -4.40
N THR A 741 5.62 2.89 -5.34
CA THR A 741 5.66 3.61 -6.63
C THR A 741 5.51 5.13 -6.47
N ALA A 742 6.22 5.71 -5.51
CA ALA A 742 6.17 7.12 -5.16
C ALA A 742 7.55 7.66 -4.79
N GLN A 743 7.68 8.99 -4.80
CA GLN A 743 8.83 9.69 -4.25
C GLN A 743 8.34 10.88 -3.42
N HIS A 744 8.72 10.90 -2.14
CA HIS A 744 8.46 12.01 -1.24
C HIS A 744 9.35 13.22 -1.58
N PRO A 745 8.94 14.45 -1.19
CA PRO A 745 9.82 15.61 -1.34
C PRO A 745 11.06 15.46 -0.45
N SER A 746 12.21 15.91 -0.94
CA SER A 746 13.47 15.91 -0.19
C SER A 746 13.48 17.04 0.84
N THR A 747 12.58 16.98 1.82
CA THR A 747 12.36 18.01 2.85
C THR A 747 12.44 17.36 4.23
N ALA A 748 13.26 17.91 5.12
CA ALA A 748 13.22 17.55 6.54
C ALA A 748 12.21 18.46 7.26
N HIS A 749 11.19 17.87 7.88
CA HIS A 749 10.18 18.58 8.66
C HIS A 749 10.15 18.05 10.09
N PHE A 750 10.11 18.96 11.05
CA PHE A 750 10.01 18.64 12.48
C PHE A 750 8.88 19.44 13.10
N GLY A 751 7.86 18.77 13.61
CA GLY A 751 6.96 19.37 14.57
C GLY A 751 7.68 19.56 15.90
N LEU A 752 7.36 20.62 16.61
CA LEU A 752 8.04 21.00 17.85
C LEU A 752 7.12 21.01 19.07
N GLY A 753 5.84 20.70 18.89
CA GLY A 753 4.82 20.79 19.91
C GLY A 753 4.72 22.22 20.50
N GLU A 754 4.61 22.32 21.80
CA GLU A 754 4.57 23.60 22.50
C GLU A 754 5.94 24.32 22.55
N ASN A 755 7.03 23.65 22.14
CA ASN A 755 8.36 24.24 22.12
C ASN A 755 8.50 25.24 20.97
N GLY A 756 8.65 26.51 21.29
CA GLY A 756 8.83 27.58 20.30
C GLY A 756 10.27 27.79 19.82
N SER A 757 11.23 26.96 20.24
CA SER A 757 12.65 27.17 19.94
C SER A 757 13.40 25.86 19.74
N VAL A 758 14.37 25.92 18.84
CA VAL A 758 15.36 24.86 18.57
C VAL A 758 16.72 25.35 19.04
N ASP A 759 17.47 24.54 19.79
CA ASP A 759 18.81 24.90 20.24
C ASP A 759 19.76 24.94 19.05
N LYS A 760 19.75 23.89 18.23
CA LYS A 760 20.50 23.81 16.97
C LYS A 760 19.95 22.69 16.07
N LEU A 761 20.26 22.81 14.78
CA LEU A 761 20.16 21.74 13.79
C LEU A 761 21.58 21.42 13.29
N VAL A 762 21.89 20.14 13.18
CA VAL A 762 23.15 19.66 12.59
C VAL A 762 22.82 18.93 11.31
N ILE A 763 23.21 19.50 10.19
CA ILE A 763 23.03 18.93 8.86
C ILE A 763 24.32 18.24 8.46
N ARG A 764 24.22 17.03 7.94
CA ARG A 764 25.35 16.29 7.40
C ARG A 764 25.02 15.78 6.00
N TRP A 765 25.89 16.04 5.04
CA TRP A 765 25.80 15.55 3.67
C TRP A 765 26.54 14.21 3.52
N PRO A 766 26.19 13.38 2.53
CA PRO A 766 26.92 12.13 2.23
C PRO A 766 28.43 12.34 2.06
N SER A 767 28.82 13.48 1.48
CA SER A 767 30.25 13.89 1.34
C SER A 767 30.98 14.04 2.67
N GLY A 768 30.34 13.88 3.82
CA GLY A 768 30.90 14.10 5.16
C GLY A 768 30.96 15.56 5.59
N LYS A 769 30.60 16.53 4.73
CA LYS A 769 30.44 17.93 5.15
C LYS A 769 29.36 18.07 6.20
N THR A 770 29.55 18.98 7.14
CA THR A 770 28.56 19.29 8.18
C THR A 770 28.34 20.78 8.30
N LYS A 771 27.10 21.17 8.63
CA LYS A 771 26.72 22.55 8.94
C LYS A 771 25.82 22.60 10.15
N THR A 772 26.06 23.53 11.04
CA THR A 772 25.20 23.75 12.20
C THR A 772 24.45 25.06 12.04
N LEU A 773 23.14 25.02 12.27
CA LEU A 773 22.31 26.20 12.42
C LEU A 773 22.00 26.36 13.90
N ASP A 774 22.59 27.37 14.54
CA ASP A 774 22.33 27.70 15.95
C ASP A 774 21.08 28.55 16.07
N GLN A 775 20.15 28.14 16.94
CA GLN A 775 18.89 28.82 17.23
C GLN A 775 18.13 29.29 15.97
N PRO A 776 17.87 28.40 15.01
CA PRO A 776 17.15 28.76 13.80
C PRO A 776 15.73 29.21 14.12
N ALA A 777 15.20 30.15 13.32
CA ALA A 777 13.82 30.60 13.48
C ALA A 777 12.83 29.48 13.11
N THR A 778 11.84 29.28 13.96
CA THR A 778 10.76 28.29 13.76
C THR A 778 9.61 28.87 12.91
N GLY A 779 8.66 28.01 12.48
CA GLY A 779 7.49 28.40 11.69
C GLY A 779 7.82 28.75 10.24
N LYS A 780 8.88 28.16 9.67
CA LYS A 780 9.26 28.36 8.26
C LYS A 780 10.21 27.28 7.75
N TYR A 781 10.33 27.21 6.44
CA TYR A 781 11.38 26.46 5.76
C TYR A 781 12.68 27.24 5.63
N HIS A 782 13.80 26.55 5.76
CA HIS A 782 15.15 27.07 5.55
C HIS A 782 15.81 26.31 4.41
N THR A 783 16.35 27.01 3.42
CA THR A 783 17.20 26.37 2.41
C THR A 783 18.64 26.32 2.91
N VAL A 784 19.24 25.13 2.91
CA VAL A 784 20.59 24.91 3.47
C VAL A 784 21.46 24.18 2.45
N THR A 785 22.55 24.83 2.06
CA THR A 785 23.61 24.30 1.18
C THR A 785 24.86 24.00 1.98
N PRO A 786 25.77 23.10 1.53
CA PRO A 786 26.99 22.72 2.22
C PRO A 786 27.95 23.82 2.55
#